data_c750bd0c3160952a7ae1e2ab7cb82424
#
_entry.id   c750bd0c3160952a7ae1e2ab7cb82424
#
_cell.length_a   1.000
_cell.length_b   1.000
_cell.length_c   1.000
_cell.angle_alpha   90.00
_cell.angle_beta   90.00
_cell.angle_gamma   90.00
#
_symmetry.space_group_name_H-M   'P 1'
#
loop_
_entity.id
_entity.type
_entity.pdbx_description
1 polymer ?
#
loop_
_entity_poly.entity_id
_entity_poly.type
_entity_poly.pdbx_seq_one_letter_code
_entity_poly.pdbx_strand_id
1 'polypeptide(L)'
;MNHFKAIVSLVLILVCGLAQGQNQDAGTFYVYDQAALPAMTPAPDGYRPVYISHFGRHGARYCTSEYDAVYGWFSKASAEGLLTEEGKAFFKRYEPFYQKVKLCKGNLTGVGKAQHRTIARNMYQRFPEVFEGPTHVEAVSTESARVIISMGNFLSSLEALDKDIDVNADASAKYAQWLQPSLSSNPYLIKDAFKEGKPAEEAFHVYFEKTVPWKGIAERFFTSASVVEDNFKTTPEKFIDAFYGVVTATYCLDEDRGCFDDVLTEGEKHAIWQGLSADYFLDVARYEGSTNLRVDYAAFTLGQMLEMADKDLADGSTQLRLRFGHDSGIAPLMILLGVNGAGRTATTPEESLEIFPSYNIPMAASVQMVFYRNAEGNVLVKVLANEQEAILPLQAVQGPYYNWADVKAYYGPIIRASKRKISTKEPLAALSVVDWGWQPVGDSKVEVACATINVFDSWQTISLARFPMKEYGISVVESGGPEAMITSEFGVKNKALAAINGSYFNMKTLDPVTYVKDEGKVYCALTTDGEYRNNGMLRIKDKKGKKVDIVPTDSLRAPADAKGWREAIVSGPVLLDEGTVVPYENDGTRNYRNFYARRHPRTLMGYTADGWMYFIVVDGRFPQGIGMSIDELQVLCEGLGLYEAINLDGGGSSTLWTRSTGVVNHPYDNKQFDHEGELVVPNVIIVK
;
A
#
# COMPACT_ATOMS: atom_id res chain seq x y z
N MET A 1 -31.24 50.30 -6.33
CA MET A 1 -31.40 49.31 -5.24
C MET A 1 -30.69 47.99 -5.54
N ASN A 2 -30.60 47.52 -6.79
CA ASN A 2 -29.98 46.23 -7.10
C ASN A 2 -28.44 46.22 -7.06
N HIS A 3 -27.76 47.37 -7.32
CA HIS A 3 -26.31 47.45 -7.24
C HIS A 3 -25.78 47.46 -5.80
N PHE A 4 -26.55 47.98 -4.86
CA PHE A 4 -26.15 48.01 -3.43
C PHE A 4 -26.24 46.61 -2.79
N LYS A 5 -27.23 45.79 -3.21
CA LYS A 5 -27.33 44.38 -2.75
C LYS A 5 -26.20 43.49 -3.28
N ALA A 6 -25.75 43.74 -4.54
CA ALA A 6 -24.64 42.97 -5.12
C ALA A 6 -23.30 43.32 -4.46
N ILE A 7 -23.06 44.58 -4.07
CA ILE A 7 -21.83 45.00 -3.39
C ILE A 7 -21.81 44.45 -1.94
N VAL A 8 -22.93 44.48 -1.23
CA VAL A 8 -23.04 43.94 0.11
C VAL A 8 -22.86 42.41 0.11
N SER A 9 -23.39 41.69 -0.89
CA SER A 9 -23.17 40.25 -1.05
C SER A 9 -21.71 39.91 -1.41
N LEU A 10 -21.05 40.72 -2.26
CA LEU A 10 -19.67 40.52 -2.64
C LEU A 10 -18.71 40.80 -1.46
N VAL A 11 -19.00 41.83 -0.64
CA VAL A 11 -18.22 42.16 0.56
C VAL A 11 -18.43 41.13 1.65
N LEU A 12 -19.66 40.57 1.82
CA LEU A 12 -19.88 39.47 2.77
C LEU A 12 -19.16 38.17 2.33
N ILE A 13 -19.13 37.85 1.03
CA ILE A 13 -18.40 36.71 0.51
C ILE A 13 -16.88 36.91 0.67
N LEU A 14 -16.34 38.12 0.44
CA LEU A 14 -14.92 38.39 0.69
C LEU A 14 -14.56 38.34 2.19
N VAL A 15 -15.41 38.84 3.08
CA VAL A 15 -15.16 38.81 4.53
C VAL A 15 -15.28 37.39 5.09
N CYS A 16 -16.25 36.59 4.61
CA CYS A 16 -16.32 35.17 4.96
C CYS A 16 -15.15 34.37 4.39
N GLY A 17 -14.68 34.67 3.17
CA GLY A 17 -13.51 34.03 2.56
C GLY A 17 -12.21 34.31 3.30
N LEU A 18 -12.01 35.54 3.79
CA LEU A 18 -10.83 35.91 4.58
C LEU A 18 -10.85 35.30 5.99
N ALA A 19 -12.04 35.18 6.61
CA ALA A 19 -12.15 34.54 7.92
C ALA A 19 -11.95 33.00 7.86
N GLN A 20 -12.32 32.35 6.75
CA GLN A 20 -12.03 30.94 6.52
C GLN A 20 -10.55 30.67 6.21
N GLY A 21 -9.87 31.55 5.48
CA GLY A 21 -8.44 31.41 5.17
C GLY A 21 -7.55 31.41 6.42
N GLN A 22 -7.79 32.34 7.34
CA GLN A 22 -7.00 32.47 8.58
C GLN A 22 -7.05 31.23 9.49
N ASN A 23 -8.18 30.53 9.54
CA ASN A 23 -8.30 29.31 10.36
C ASN A 23 -7.69 28.07 9.67
N GLN A 24 -7.61 28.03 8.34
CA GLN A 24 -7.02 26.90 7.59
C GLN A 24 -5.49 26.81 7.77
N ASP A 25 -4.80 27.92 8.02
CA ASP A 25 -3.38 27.93 8.34
C ASP A 25 -3.06 27.16 9.64
N ALA A 26 -4.06 26.82 10.47
CA ALA A 26 -3.89 25.91 11.59
C ALA A 26 -3.58 24.45 11.14
N GLY A 27 -3.63 24.14 9.84
CA GLY A 27 -3.28 22.84 9.29
C GLY A 27 -4.12 21.71 9.89
N THR A 28 -3.48 20.71 10.46
CA THR A 28 -4.17 19.56 11.07
C THR A 28 -4.93 19.91 12.38
N PHE A 29 -4.72 21.09 12.96
CA PHE A 29 -5.51 21.65 14.09
C PHE A 29 -6.70 22.49 13.62
N TYR A 30 -6.91 22.62 12.31
CA TYR A 30 -8.07 23.29 11.75
C TYR A 30 -9.38 22.69 12.28
N VAL A 31 -10.33 23.54 12.64
CA VAL A 31 -11.70 23.17 13.08
C VAL A 31 -12.66 23.75 12.06
N TYR A 32 -13.18 22.92 11.17
CA TYR A 32 -14.11 23.37 10.13
C TYR A 32 -15.53 23.61 10.67
N ASP A 33 -16.27 24.46 9.99
CA ASP A 33 -17.64 24.78 10.37
C ASP A 33 -18.62 23.67 9.92
N GLN A 34 -19.03 22.84 10.87
CA GLN A 34 -19.96 21.74 10.66
C GLN A 34 -21.43 22.18 10.56
N ALA A 35 -21.74 23.44 10.83
CA ALA A 35 -23.08 24.02 10.67
C ALA A 35 -23.33 24.62 9.29
N ALA A 36 -22.27 25.01 8.58
CA ALA A 36 -22.31 25.65 7.26
C ALA A 36 -21.99 24.68 6.10
N LEU A 37 -22.46 23.44 6.20
CA LEU A 37 -22.24 22.44 5.15
C LEU A 37 -23.06 22.78 3.88
N PRO A 38 -22.48 22.59 2.67
CA PRO A 38 -23.20 22.77 1.42
C PRO A 38 -24.36 21.77 1.28
N ALA A 39 -25.39 22.16 0.52
CA ALA A 39 -26.43 21.25 0.11
C ALA A 39 -25.86 20.11 -0.73
N MET A 40 -26.37 18.90 -0.52
CA MET A 40 -25.98 17.73 -1.30
C MET A 40 -26.71 17.65 -2.63
N THR A 41 -26.04 17.10 -3.64
CA THR A 41 -26.67 16.67 -4.88
C THR A 41 -27.75 15.63 -4.58
N PRO A 42 -29.01 15.80 -5.04
CA PRO A 42 -30.07 14.82 -4.85
C PRO A 42 -29.70 13.45 -5.42
N ALA A 43 -30.24 12.39 -4.80
CA ALA A 43 -30.08 11.05 -5.34
C ALA A 43 -30.68 10.92 -6.75
N PRO A 44 -30.12 10.09 -7.63
CA PRO A 44 -30.77 9.76 -8.90
C PRO A 44 -32.15 9.15 -8.68
N ASP A 45 -33.05 9.32 -9.63
CA ASP A 45 -34.44 8.86 -9.54
C ASP A 45 -34.49 7.35 -9.20
N GLY A 46 -35.33 7.01 -8.22
CA GLY A 46 -35.54 5.65 -7.75
C GLY A 46 -34.46 5.10 -6.79
N TYR A 47 -33.39 5.84 -6.52
CA TYR A 47 -32.38 5.45 -5.55
C TYR A 47 -32.60 6.10 -4.19
N ARG A 48 -32.44 5.33 -3.11
CA ARG A 48 -32.47 5.82 -1.73
C ARG A 48 -31.27 5.33 -0.95
N PRO A 49 -30.74 6.08 0.03
CA PRO A 49 -29.66 5.63 0.88
C PRO A 49 -30.11 4.46 1.75
N VAL A 50 -29.23 3.45 1.90
CA VAL A 50 -29.53 2.21 2.63
C VAL A 50 -28.43 1.79 3.60
N TYR A 51 -27.20 2.31 3.44
CA TYR A 51 -26.06 1.92 4.25
C TYR A 51 -25.00 3.02 4.27
N ILE A 52 -24.30 3.21 5.40
CA ILE A 52 -23.19 4.15 5.54
C ILE A 52 -21.98 3.45 6.13
N SER A 53 -20.83 3.55 5.44
CA SER A 53 -19.50 3.17 5.93
C SER A 53 -18.70 4.44 6.23
N HIS A 54 -18.36 4.64 7.50
CA HIS A 54 -17.69 5.85 8.00
C HIS A 54 -16.30 5.53 8.56
N PHE A 55 -15.33 6.40 8.29
CA PHE A 55 -14.06 6.46 9.01
C PHE A 55 -13.80 7.89 9.46
N GLY A 56 -13.68 8.12 10.76
CA GLY A 56 -13.46 9.43 11.40
C GLY A 56 -12.14 9.53 12.17
N ARG A 57 -11.47 10.68 12.07
CA ARG A 57 -10.40 11.11 12.97
C ARG A 57 -10.99 11.50 14.31
N HIS A 58 -10.23 11.36 15.42
CA HIS A 58 -10.64 11.96 16.70
C HIS A 58 -10.91 13.47 16.56
N GLY A 59 -11.73 14.03 17.42
CA GLY A 59 -12.04 15.46 17.47
C GLY A 59 -10.90 16.33 17.99
N ALA A 60 -11.17 17.63 18.12
CA ALA A 60 -10.24 18.61 18.67
C ALA A 60 -9.67 18.16 20.01
N ARG A 61 -8.36 18.31 20.18
CA ARG A 61 -7.59 17.82 21.33
C ARG A 61 -6.56 18.81 21.83
N TYR A 62 -6.08 18.59 23.04
CA TYR A 62 -4.88 19.23 23.56
C TYR A 62 -3.64 18.69 22.82
N CYS A 63 -2.56 19.49 22.77
CA CYS A 63 -1.25 19.01 22.31
C CYS A 63 -0.79 17.77 23.08
N THR A 64 0.17 17.05 22.53
CA THR A 64 0.82 15.90 23.16
C THR A 64 2.09 16.32 23.91
N SER A 65 3.22 16.36 23.22
CA SER A 65 4.54 16.72 23.77
C SER A 65 4.91 18.18 23.59
N GLU A 66 4.24 18.90 22.70
CA GLU A 66 4.54 20.26 22.29
C GLU A 66 4.50 21.25 23.49
N TYR A 67 3.50 21.05 24.37
CA TYR A 67 3.41 21.87 25.61
C TYR A 67 4.65 21.75 26.48
N ASP A 68 5.19 20.54 26.68
CA ASP A 68 6.37 20.32 27.50
C ASP A 68 7.63 20.85 26.82
N ALA A 69 7.74 20.67 25.51
CA ALA A 69 8.88 21.16 24.74
C ALA A 69 9.00 22.69 24.84
N VAL A 70 7.92 23.42 24.55
CA VAL A 70 7.90 24.88 24.63
C VAL A 70 8.13 25.36 26.06
N TYR A 71 7.50 24.74 27.07
CA TYR A 71 7.75 25.10 28.48
C TYR A 71 9.21 24.87 28.87
N GLY A 72 9.81 23.76 28.49
CA GLY A 72 11.20 23.43 28.77
C GLY A 72 12.17 24.42 28.14
N TRP A 73 11.96 24.80 26.89
CA TRP A 73 12.80 25.78 26.19
C TRP A 73 12.74 27.17 26.83
N PHE A 74 11.55 27.70 27.06
CA PHE A 74 11.37 29.02 27.65
C PHE A 74 11.81 29.08 29.12
N SER A 75 11.58 28.04 29.90
CA SER A 75 12.06 27.93 31.29
C SER A 75 13.59 27.93 31.34
N LYS A 76 14.25 27.14 30.46
CA LYS A 76 15.71 27.11 30.36
C LYS A 76 16.27 28.47 29.94
N ALA A 77 15.73 29.07 28.88
CA ALA A 77 16.14 30.36 28.39
C ALA A 77 15.94 31.47 29.45
N SER A 78 14.87 31.38 30.24
CA SER A 78 14.64 32.30 31.37
C SER A 78 15.73 32.18 32.45
N ALA A 79 16.09 30.93 32.81
CA ALA A 79 17.12 30.66 33.81
C ALA A 79 18.53 31.09 33.37
N GLU A 80 18.80 30.99 32.06
CA GLU A 80 20.10 31.36 31.45
C GLU A 80 20.16 32.83 31.00
N GLY A 81 19.11 33.63 31.19
CA GLY A 81 19.07 35.03 30.77
C GLY A 81 19.02 35.25 29.26
N LEU A 82 18.54 34.28 28.50
CA LEU A 82 18.51 34.29 27.04
C LEU A 82 17.18 34.81 26.45
N LEU A 83 16.20 35.20 27.27
CA LEU A 83 14.95 35.77 26.82
C LEU A 83 15.06 37.26 26.49
N THR A 84 14.49 37.67 25.37
CA THR A 84 14.19 39.08 25.08
C THR A 84 13.06 39.60 25.98
N GLU A 85 12.68 40.86 25.88
CA GLU A 85 11.52 41.39 26.59
C GLU A 85 10.20 40.73 26.07
N GLU A 86 10.07 40.49 24.77
CA GLU A 86 8.94 39.74 24.20
C GLU A 86 8.92 38.28 24.66
N GLY A 87 10.09 37.65 24.73
CA GLY A 87 10.24 36.29 25.26
C GLY A 87 9.80 36.18 26.73
N LYS A 88 10.17 37.18 27.56
CA LYS A 88 9.70 37.26 28.96
C LYS A 88 8.17 37.46 29.04
N ALA A 89 7.64 38.35 28.18
CA ALA A 89 6.20 38.62 28.14
C ALA A 89 5.40 37.38 27.71
N PHE A 90 5.86 36.64 26.67
CA PHE A 90 5.26 35.39 26.26
C PHE A 90 5.32 34.36 27.40
N PHE A 91 6.48 34.11 27.99
CA PHE A 91 6.64 33.08 29.02
C PHE A 91 5.79 33.38 30.25
N LYS A 92 5.65 34.64 30.64
CA LYS A 92 4.75 35.07 31.71
C LYS A 92 3.28 34.69 31.46
N ARG A 93 2.83 34.70 30.20
CA ARG A 93 1.48 34.25 29.80
C ARG A 93 1.43 32.73 29.67
N TYR A 94 2.50 32.12 29.15
CA TYR A 94 2.56 30.70 28.83
C TYR A 94 2.65 29.80 30.06
N GLU A 95 3.44 30.16 31.07
CA GLU A 95 3.64 29.38 32.28
C GLU A 95 2.31 29.04 33.00
N PRO A 96 1.42 30.00 33.34
CA PRO A 96 0.15 29.69 33.96
C PRO A 96 -0.76 28.88 33.04
N PHE A 97 -0.75 29.10 31.72
CA PHE A 97 -1.47 28.29 30.75
C PHE A 97 -0.95 26.83 30.76
N TYR A 98 0.39 26.64 30.71
CA TYR A 98 0.98 25.31 30.79
C TYR A 98 0.55 24.56 32.07
N GLN A 99 0.49 25.23 33.22
CA GLN A 99 0.02 24.57 34.46
C GLN A 99 -1.42 24.07 34.39
N LYS A 100 -2.29 24.74 33.61
CA LYS A 100 -3.67 24.27 33.36
C LYS A 100 -3.70 23.03 32.41
N VAL A 101 -2.88 23.00 31.36
CA VAL A 101 -3.01 22.03 30.28
C VAL A 101 -2.09 20.80 30.40
N LYS A 102 -1.03 20.85 31.22
CA LYS A 102 0.00 19.79 31.32
C LYS A 102 -0.52 18.41 31.68
N LEU A 103 -1.66 18.32 32.37
CA LEU A 103 -2.32 17.05 32.70
C LEU A 103 -3.42 16.64 31.69
N CYS A 104 -3.69 17.49 30.70
CA CYS A 104 -4.71 17.25 29.67
C CYS A 104 -4.09 16.79 28.33
N LYS A 105 -2.78 16.61 28.28
CA LYS A 105 -2.05 16.30 27.03
C LYS A 105 -2.66 15.15 26.25
N GLY A 106 -2.92 15.38 24.95
CA GLY A 106 -3.51 14.42 24.06
C GLY A 106 -4.97 14.07 24.29
N ASN A 107 -5.61 14.63 25.34
CA ASN A 107 -7.02 14.40 25.63
C ASN A 107 -7.93 15.19 24.69
N LEU A 108 -9.13 14.64 24.45
CA LEU A 108 -10.18 15.30 23.69
C LEU A 108 -10.71 16.52 24.45
N THR A 109 -10.90 17.65 23.75
CA THR A 109 -11.51 18.86 24.32
C THR A 109 -13.04 18.81 24.26
N GLY A 110 -13.72 19.78 24.88
CA GLY A 110 -15.17 19.96 24.73
C GLY A 110 -15.57 20.24 23.29
N VAL A 111 -14.75 21.05 22.56
CA VAL A 111 -14.92 21.27 21.11
C VAL A 111 -14.88 19.95 20.36
N GLY A 112 -13.90 19.08 20.62
CA GLY A 112 -13.80 17.77 19.96
C GLY A 112 -14.98 16.84 20.25
N LYS A 113 -15.49 16.86 21.49
CA LYS A 113 -16.73 16.13 21.83
C LYS A 113 -17.94 16.67 21.07
N ALA A 114 -18.06 18.00 20.95
CA ALA A 114 -19.15 18.65 20.23
C ALA A 114 -19.08 18.33 18.71
N GLN A 115 -17.89 18.30 18.12
CA GLN A 115 -17.71 17.93 16.71
C GLN A 115 -18.33 16.56 16.40
N HIS A 116 -18.00 15.53 17.17
CA HIS A 116 -18.54 14.18 16.92
C HIS A 116 -20.05 14.08 17.14
N ARG A 117 -20.59 14.79 18.13
CA ARG A 117 -22.05 14.89 18.30
C ARG A 117 -22.73 15.58 17.11
N THR A 118 -22.06 16.59 16.52
CA THR A 118 -22.59 17.30 15.35
C THR A 118 -22.53 16.43 14.09
N ILE A 119 -21.41 15.72 13.82
CA ILE A 119 -21.30 14.78 12.68
C ILE A 119 -22.40 13.71 12.77
N ALA A 120 -22.64 13.15 13.95
CA ALA A 120 -23.70 12.17 14.14
C ALA A 120 -25.09 12.73 13.80
N ARG A 121 -25.41 13.95 14.28
CA ARG A 121 -26.67 14.62 13.94
C ARG A 121 -26.79 14.93 12.46
N ASN A 122 -25.73 15.43 11.86
CA ASN A 122 -25.71 15.72 10.42
C ASN A 122 -25.93 14.44 9.60
N MET A 123 -25.31 13.33 9.99
CA MET A 123 -25.51 12.03 9.33
C MET A 123 -26.97 11.58 9.43
N TYR A 124 -27.56 11.63 10.62
CA TYR A 124 -28.96 11.27 10.84
C TYR A 124 -29.94 12.16 10.03
N GLN A 125 -29.68 13.47 10.00
CA GLN A 125 -30.56 14.43 9.31
C GLN A 125 -30.43 14.39 7.79
N ARG A 126 -29.25 14.07 7.28
CA ARG A 126 -28.95 14.08 5.82
C ARG A 126 -29.31 12.76 5.13
N PHE A 127 -29.42 11.68 5.89
CA PHE A 127 -29.70 10.33 5.38
C PHE A 127 -30.78 9.62 6.22
N PRO A 128 -31.95 10.23 6.43
CA PRO A 128 -32.97 9.68 7.35
C PRO A 128 -33.45 8.30 6.92
N GLU A 129 -33.42 7.95 5.64
CA GLU A 129 -33.86 6.66 5.12
C GLU A 129 -32.97 5.49 5.59
N VAL A 130 -31.72 5.74 5.96
CA VAL A 130 -30.83 4.73 6.55
C VAL A 130 -31.29 4.33 7.95
N PHE A 131 -32.02 5.21 8.62
CA PHE A 131 -32.52 5.05 9.99
C PHE A 131 -34.02 4.68 10.04
N GLU A 132 -34.62 4.32 8.90
CA GLU A 132 -35.99 3.83 8.87
C GLU A 132 -36.10 2.41 9.44
N GLY A 133 -36.73 2.28 10.64
CA GLY A 133 -36.90 1.00 11.33
C GLY A 133 -35.69 0.61 12.20
N PRO A 134 -35.57 -0.67 12.60
CA PRO A 134 -34.44 -1.12 13.41
C PRO A 134 -33.12 -0.86 12.73
N THR A 135 -32.25 -0.09 13.37
CA THR A 135 -30.93 0.30 12.83
C THR A 135 -29.83 -0.31 13.67
N HIS A 136 -29.06 -1.22 13.08
CA HIS A 136 -27.90 -1.83 13.72
C HIS A 136 -26.61 -1.09 13.33
N VAL A 137 -25.81 -0.71 14.34
CA VAL A 137 -24.57 0.04 14.21
C VAL A 137 -23.40 -0.78 14.73
N GLU A 138 -22.43 -1.06 13.86
CA GLU A 138 -21.13 -1.63 14.23
C GLU A 138 -20.09 -0.52 14.30
N ALA A 139 -19.51 -0.30 15.48
CA ALA A 139 -18.54 0.77 15.71
C ALA A 139 -17.24 0.25 16.30
N VAL A 140 -16.10 0.67 15.75
CA VAL A 140 -14.78 0.29 16.26
C VAL A 140 -13.83 1.48 16.34
N SER A 141 -12.93 1.45 17.32
CA SER A 141 -11.90 2.49 17.48
C SER A 141 -10.52 1.90 17.80
N THR A 142 -9.50 2.74 17.66
CA THR A 142 -8.19 2.46 18.26
C THR A 142 -8.30 2.55 19.79
N GLU A 143 -7.31 1.99 20.51
CA GLU A 143 -7.24 2.00 21.97
C GLU A 143 -6.96 3.39 22.60
N SER A 144 -6.74 4.41 21.78
CA SER A 144 -6.44 5.76 22.27
C SER A 144 -7.65 6.39 22.94
N ALA A 145 -7.48 6.86 24.16
CA ALA A 145 -8.57 7.45 24.97
C ALA A 145 -9.35 8.55 24.21
N ARG A 146 -8.66 9.44 23.48
CA ARG A 146 -9.34 10.51 22.71
C ARG A 146 -10.20 9.95 21.58
N VAL A 147 -9.80 8.81 20.98
CA VAL A 147 -10.56 8.17 19.89
C VAL A 147 -11.78 7.45 20.46
N ILE A 148 -11.61 6.71 21.55
CA ILE A 148 -12.73 6.05 22.26
C ILE A 148 -13.79 7.08 22.70
N ILE A 149 -13.35 8.22 23.27
CA ILE A 149 -14.26 9.28 23.70
C ILE A 149 -14.92 9.96 22.49
N SER A 150 -14.24 10.09 21.36
CA SER A 150 -14.82 10.58 20.10
C SER A 150 -15.93 9.66 19.61
N MET A 151 -15.67 8.35 19.53
CA MET A 151 -16.66 7.33 19.21
C MET A 151 -17.85 7.38 20.17
N GLY A 152 -17.60 7.40 21.49
CA GLY A 152 -18.66 7.46 22.49
C GLY A 152 -19.56 8.69 22.37
N ASN A 153 -19.01 9.87 22.04
CA ASN A 153 -19.82 11.08 21.80
C ASN A 153 -20.62 11.01 20.49
N PHE A 154 -20.11 10.37 19.47
CA PHE A 154 -20.83 10.11 18.23
C PHE A 154 -22.03 9.18 18.50
N LEU A 155 -21.77 8.01 19.10
CA LEU A 155 -22.79 6.99 19.37
C LEU A 155 -23.87 7.49 20.31
N SER A 156 -23.50 8.13 21.43
CA SER A 156 -24.47 8.70 22.36
C SER A 156 -25.36 9.77 21.73
N SER A 157 -24.87 10.47 20.68
CA SER A 157 -25.68 11.42 19.93
C SER A 157 -26.70 10.73 19.02
N LEU A 158 -26.31 9.62 18.37
CA LEU A 158 -27.24 8.82 17.56
C LEU A 158 -28.32 8.20 18.40
N GLU A 159 -27.98 7.53 19.52
CA GLU A 159 -28.92 6.88 20.43
C GLU A 159 -29.91 7.89 21.09
N ALA A 160 -29.46 9.16 21.27
CA ALA A 160 -30.34 10.23 21.77
C ALA A 160 -31.33 10.73 20.72
N LEU A 161 -31.05 10.56 19.42
CA LEU A 161 -31.93 10.94 18.32
C LEU A 161 -32.98 9.87 18.03
N ASP A 162 -32.58 8.60 18.17
CA ASP A 162 -33.43 7.47 17.86
C ASP A 162 -33.13 6.30 18.81
N LYS A 163 -34.16 5.82 19.52
CA LYS A 163 -34.06 4.73 20.51
C LYS A 163 -34.09 3.33 19.88
N ASP A 164 -34.44 3.24 18.61
CA ASP A 164 -34.44 1.97 17.86
C ASP A 164 -33.07 1.64 17.27
N ILE A 165 -32.07 2.48 17.53
CA ILE A 165 -30.69 2.24 17.18
C ILE A 165 -30.04 1.26 18.18
N ASP A 166 -29.59 0.11 17.66
CA ASP A 166 -28.84 -0.91 18.41
C ASP A 166 -27.34 -0.78 18.07
N VAL A 167 -26.52 -0.60 19.10
CA VAL A 167 -25.07 -0.31 18.94
C VAL A 167 -24.24 -1.44 19.50
N ASN A 168 -23.37 -2.02 18.64
CA ASN A 168 -22.25 -2.86 19.04
C ASN A 168 -20.94 -2.07 18.87
N ALA A 169 -20.22 -1.79 19.96
CA ALA A 169 -19.01 -0.97 19.97
C ALA A 169 -17.83 -1.69 20.60
N ASP A 170 -16.64 -1.60 19.98
CA ASP A 170 -15.40 -2.19 20.49
C ASP A 170 -14.19 -1.26 20.26
N ALA A 171 -13.15 -1.39 21.10
CA ALA A 171 -11.87 -0.69 20.98
C ALA A 171 -10.75 -1.67 21.31
N SER A 172 -9.90 -1.99 20.32
CA SER A 172 -8.87 -3.03 20.47
C SER A 172 -7.70 -2.87 19.51
N ALA A 173 -6.52 -3.29 19.97
CA ALA A 173 -5.31 -3.42 19.14
C ALA A 173 -5.48 -4.35 17.93
N LYS A 174 -6.42 -5.30 17.97
CA LYS A 174 -6.72 -6.19 16.81
C LYS A 174 -7.13 -5.42 15.54
N TYR A 175 -7.56 -4.16 15.69
CA TYR A 175 -7.94 -3.29 14.57
C TYR A 175 -6.78 -2.47 14.01
N ALA A 176 -5.57 -2.56 14.60
CA ALA A 176 -4.41 -1.74 14.22
C ALA A 176 -4.05 -1.85 12.74
N GLN A 177 -4.16 -3.06 12.15
CA GLN A 177 -3.81 -3.31 10.74
C GLN A 177 -4.56 -2.42 9.74
N TRP A 178 -5.74 -1.90 10.12
CA TRP A 178 -6.55 -1.08 9.23
C TRP A 178 -7.09 0.22 9.85
N LEU A 179 -7.00 0.42 11.18
CA LEU A 179 -7.30 1.72 11.82
C LEU A 179 -6.07 2.58 12.04
N GLN A 180 -4.93 1.97 12.34
CA GLN A 180 -3.68 2.68 12.60
C GLN A 180 -2.48 1.78 12.23
N PRO A 181 -2.10 1.76 10.94
CA PRO A 181 -1.05 0.86 10.45
C PRO A 181 0.32 1.06 11.11
N SER A 182 0.61 2.24 11.66
CA SER A 182 1.87 2.57 12.34
C SER A 182 2.01 2.02 13.77
N LEU A 183 0.95 1.41 14.37
CA LEU A 183 1.05 0.79 15.69
C LEU A 183 1.90 -0.47 15.66
N SER A 184 2.71 -0.65 16.71
CA SER A 184 3.54 -1.85 16.90
C SER A 184 2.74 -3.16 17.00
N SER A 185 1.47 -3.08 17.31
CA SER A 185 0.54 -4.22 17.31
C SER A 185 0.02 -4.62 15.91
N ASN A 186 0.34 -3.84 14.87
CA ASN A 186 0.02 -4.22 13.50
C ASN A 186 0.92 -5.39 13.05
N PRO A 187 0.36 -6.57 12.72
CA PRO A 187 1.15 -7.73 12.31
C PRO A 187 1.85 -7.55 10.95
N TYR A 188 1.44 -6.56 10.16
CA TYR A 188 2.03 -6.23 8.86
C TYR A 188 3.01 -5.05 8.93
N LEU A 189 3.32 -4.55 10.14
CA LEU A 189 4.24 -3.42 10.30
C LEU A 189 5.66 -3.82 9.92
N ILE A 190 6.21 -3.17 8.89
CA ILE A 190 7.58 -3.32 8.46
C ILE A 190 8.42 -2.25 9.15
N LYS A 191 9.57 -2.64 9.69
CA LYS A 191 10.54 -1.69 10.24
C LYS A 191 10.91 -0.66 9.16
N ASP A 192 10.90 0.60 9.56
CA ASP A 192 11.23 1.73 8.68
C ASP A 192 10.28 1.95 7.48
N ALA A 193 9.07 1.35 7.53
CA ALA A 193 8.06 1.48 6.47
C ALA A 193 7.64 2.93 6.18
N PHE A 194 7.79 3.82 7.16
CA PHE A 194 7.37 5.22 7.10
C PHE A 194 8.55 6.19 7.10
N LYS A 195 9.75 5.70 6.82
CA LYS A 195 10.93 6.55 6.63
C LYS A 195 11.02 7.01 5.18
N GLU A 196 11.35 8.27 5.02
CA GLU A 196 11.57 8.87 3.73
C GLU A 196 12.99 8.60 3.20
N GLY A 197 13.18 8.80 1.91
CA GLY A 197 14.51 8.77 1.31
C GLY A 197 15.21 10.12 1.46
N LYS A 198 16.52 10.09 1.68
CA LYS A 198 17.34 11.30 1.85
C LYS A 198 17.12 12.43 0.82
N PRO A 199 16.93 12.15 -0.49
CA PRO A 199 16.66 13.22 -1.46
C PRO A 199 15.33 13.96 -1.22
N ALA A 200 14.29 13.23 -0.78
CA ALA A 200 13.00 13.82 -0.47
C ALA A 200 13.11 14.68 0.83
N GLU A 201 13.70 14.12 1.89
CA GLU A 201 13.96 14.86 3.15
C GLU A 201 14.73 16.17 2.91
N GLU A 202 15.77 16.14 2.07
CA GLU A 202 16.57 17.31 1.73
C GLU A 202 15.75 18.38 0.98
N ALA A 203 14.91 17.97 0.02
CA ALA A 203 14.06 18.90 -0.73
C ALA A 203 13.09 19.67 0.20
N PHE A 204 12.50 18.97 1.17
CA PHE A 204 11.58 19.60 2.12
C PHE A 204 12.30 20.44 3.16
N HIS A 205 13.49 20.04 3.62
CA HIS A 205 14.34 20.87 4.47
C HIS A 205 14.72 22.20 3.79
N VAL A 206 15.19 22.14 2.53
CA VAL A 206 15.51 23.35 1.75
C VAL A 206 14.27 24.24 1.56
N TYR A 207 13.10 23.62 1.32
CA TYR A 207 11.86 24.37 1.21
C TYR A 207 11.47 25.06 2.51
N PHE A 208 11.59 24.38 3.65
CA PHE A 208 11.34 24.94 4.97
C PHE A 208 12.26 26.14 5.26
N GLU A 209 13.57 25.99 5.07
CA GLU A 209 14.57 27.06 5.29
C GLU A 209 14.32 28.32 4.42
N LYS A 210 13.82 28.12 3.21
CA LYS A 210 13.47 29.21 2.28
C LYS A 210 12.16 29.91 2.67
N THR A 211 11.18 29.16 3.16
CA THR A 211 9.79 29.62 3.31
C THR A 211 9.49 30.14 4.71
N VAL A 212 9.99 29.45 5.75
CA VAL A 212 9.67 29.75 7.14
C VAL A 212 10.67 30.71 7.72
N PRO A 213 10.27 31.92 8.18
CA PRO A 213 11.17 32.92 8.75
C PRO A 213 11.57 32.57 10.19
N TRP A 214 11.97 31.32 10.45
CA TRP A 214 12.18 30.78 11.78
C TRP A 214 13.25 31.56 12.61
N LYS A 215 14.31 32.11 11.96
CA LYS A 215 15.35 32.91 12.64
C LYS A 215 14.77 34.17 13.23
N GLY A 216 13.98 34.91 12.44
CA GLY A 216 13.34 36.13 12.92
C GLY A 216 12.33 35.88 14.03
N ILE A 217 11.60 34.74 13.94
CA ILE A 217 10.68 34.28 14.99
C ILE A 217 11.48 33.96 16.27
N ALA A 218 12.56 33.20 16.18
CA ALA A 218 13.39 32.83 17.31
C ALA A 218 14.03 34.08 17.96
N GLU A 219 14.59 35.01 17.17
CA GLU A 219 15.22 36.27 17.67
C GLU A 219 14.22 37.24 18.33
N ARG A 220 12.94 37.12 18.04
CA ARG A 220 11.90 37.87 18.75
C ARG A 220 11.79 37.44 20.22
N PHE A 221 11.95 36.16 20.48
CA PHE A 221 11.79 35.59 21.83
C PHE A 221 13.13 35.38 22.56
N PHE A 222 14.22 35.13 21.81
CA PHE A 222 15.52 34.78 22.34
C PHE A 222 16.59 35.77 21.89
N THR A 223 17.68 35.90 22.66
CA THR A 223 18.79 36.80 22.38
C THR A 223 19.54 36.53 21.07
N SER A 224 19.37 35.32 20.51
CA SER A 224 19.88 34.90 19.20
C SER A 224 19.07 33.72 18.69
N ALA A 225 18.92 33.55 17.36
CA ALA A 225 18.34 32.37 16.76
C ALA A 225 19.12 31.10 17.07
N SER A 226 20.44 31.18 17.26
CA SER A 226 21.29 30.02 17.60
C SER A 226 20.95 29.36 18.93
N VAL A 227 20.19 30.03 19.82
CA VAL A 227 19.69 29.43 21.07
C VAL A 227 18.89 28.16 20.81
N VAL A 228 18.16 28.09 19.69
CA VAL A 228 17.37 26.90 19.29
C VAL A 228 18.28 25.68 19.15
N GLU A 229 19.36 25.80 18.40
CA GLU A 229 20.29 24.70 18.13
C GLU A 229 21.31 24.52 19.27
N ASP A 230 21.89 25.60 19.75
CA ASP A 230 22.99 25.56 20.72
C ASP A 230 22.53 25.24 22.14
N ASN A 231 21.43 25.82 22.60
CA ASN A 231 20.93 25.65 23.97
C ASN A 231 19.86 24.60 24.07
N PHE A 232 18.85 24.59 23.16
CA PHE A 232 17.74 23.63 23.22
C PHE A 232 18.08 22.28 22.61
N LYS A 233 19.17 22.20 21.79
CA LYS A 233 19.58 20.97 21.11
C LYS A 233 18.44 20.37 20.25
N THR A 234 17.72 21.23 19.54
CA THR A 234 16.64 20.86 18.63
C THR A 234 16.85 21.51 17.26
N THR A 235 16.16 21.01 16.23
CA THR A 235 16.22 21.60 14.88
C THR A 235 15.23 22.75 14.76
N PRO A 236 15.43 23.67 13.80
CA PRO A 236 14.48 24.74 13.50
C PRO A 236 13.08 24.26 13.22
N GLU A 237 12.94 23.16 12.44
CA GLU A 237 11.65 22.55 12.10
C GLU A 237 10.90 22.09 13.35
N LYS A 238 11.57 21.34 14.23
CA LYS A 238 10.97 20.84 15.48
C LYS A 238 10.61 21.97 16.44
N PHE A 239 11.44 23.03 16.49
CA PHE A 239 11.13 24.22 17.28
C PHE A 239 9.84 24.87 16.76
N ILE A 240 9.77 25.14 15.46
CA ILE A 240 8.62 25.79 14.84
C ILE A 240 7.38 24.91 14.94
N ASP A 241 7.49 23.61 14.67
CA ASP A 241 6.37 22.67 14.77
C ASP A 241 5.76 22.66 16.18
N ALA A 242 6.59 22.51 17.23
CA ALA A 242 6.11 22.53 18.60
C ALA A 242 5.54 23.89 19.03
N PHE A 243 6.22 24.99 18.66
CA PHE A 243 5.79 26.34 19.00
C PHE A 243 4.47 26.70 18.32
N TYR A 244 4.38 26.44 17.00
CA TYR A 244 3.17 26.67 16.21
C TYR A 244 2.04 25.72 16.61
N GLY A 245 2.37 24.48 16.95
CA GLY A 245 1.43 23.50 17.49
C GLY A 245 0.76 23.99 18.77
N VAL A 246 1.51 24.66 19.67
CA VAL A 246 0.92 25.30 20.87
C VAL A 246 -0.04 26.43 20.49
N VAL A 247 0.34 27.29 19.55
CA VAL A 247 -0.51 28.43 19.10
C VAL A 247 -1.81 27.89 18.48
N THR A 248 -1.71 26.98 17.53
CA THR A 248 -2.86 26.45 16.76
C THR A 248 -3.76 25.55 17.59
N ALA A 249 -3.20 24.78 18.54
CA ALA A 249 -4.02 23.97 19.45
C ALA A 249 -4.95 24.81 20.33
N THR A 250 -4.67 26.08 20.55
CA THR A 250 -5.61 26.95 21.31
C THR A 250 -6.93 27.15 20.59
N TYR A 251 -6.99 27.01 19.24
CA TYR A 251 -8.26 27.03 18.49
C TYR A 251 -9.17 25.84 18.82
N CYS A 252 -8.58 24.76 19.35
CA CYS A 252 -9.29 23.57 19.78
C CYS A 252 -9.85 23.62 21.20
N LEU A 253 -9.59 24.69 21.96
CA LEU A 253 -9.99 24.81 23.37
C LEU A 253 -11.36 25.45 23.53
N ASP A 254 -12.08 25.06 24.59
CA ASP A 254 -13.34 25.70 25.00
C ASP A 254 -13.08 27.04 25.68
N GLU A 255 -12.22 27.02 26.71
CA GLU A 255 -11.67 28.17 27.37
C GLU A 255 -10.28 28.48 26.78
N ASP A 256 -9.77 29.66 26.95
CA ASP A 256 -8.47 30.11 26.40
C ASP A 256 -8.38 29.98 24.85
N ARG A 257 -9.50 29.97 24.13
CA ARG A 257 -9.54 29.83 22.68
C ARG A 257 -8.79 30.97 22.00
N GLY A 258 -7.76 30.65 21.21
CA GLY A 258 -6.95 31.63 20.49
C GLY A 258 -6.11 32.53 21.41
N CYS A 259 -5.86 32.14 22.68
CA CYS A 259 -5.16 33.00 23.66
C CYS A 259 -3.71 33.34 23.27
N PHE A 260 -3.14 32.68 22.27
CA PHE A 260 -1.81 32.97 21.69
C PHE A 260 -1.87 33.38 20.22
N ASP A 261 -3.02 33.78 19.71
CA ASP A 261 -3.20 34.14 18.30
C ASP A 261 -2.39 35.39 17.90
N ASP A 262 -2.14 36.28 18.87
CA ASP A 262 -1.36 37.49 18.72
C ASP A 262 0.16 37.27 18.71
N VAL A 263 0.65 36.08 18.99
CA VAL A 263 2.09 35.77 19.15
C VAL A 263 2.83 35.74 17.82
N LEU A 264 2.13 35.44 16.75
CA LEU A 264 2.62 35.38 15.37
C LEU A 264 1.77 36.27 14.47
N THR A 265 2.40 36.93 13.51
CA THR A 265 1.69 37.68 12.46
C THR A 265 1.00 36.71 11.51
N GLU A 266 -0.03 37.15 10.78
CA GLU A 266 -0.71 36.34 9.78
C GLU A 266 0.24 35.84 8.69
N GLY A 267 1.20 36.67 8.25
CA GLY A 267 2.22 36.27 7.29
C GLY A 267 3.15 35.15 7.80
N GLU A 268 3.52 35.22 9.09
CA GLU A 268 4.31 34.15 9.73
C GLU A 268 3.51 32.86 9.88
N LYS A 269 2.24 32.93 10.30
CA LYS A 269 1.35 31.79 10.42
C LYS A 269 1.22 31.08 9.06
N HIS A 270 1.01 31.86 7.99
CA HIS A 270 0.90 31.32 6.64
C HIS A 270 2.19 30.66 6.17
N ALA A 271 3.35 31.30 6.36
CA ALA A 271 4.65 30.77 5.99
C ALA A 271 4.99 29.48 6.78
N ILE A 272 4.68 29.45 8.07
CA ILE A 272 4.86 28.26 8.92
C ILE A 272 3.95 27.13 8.42
N TRP A 273 2.67 27.44 8.17
CA TRP A 273 1.73 26.46 7.63
C TRP A 273 2.22 25.86 6.30
N GLN A 274 2.75 26.69 5.38
CA GLN A 274 3.31 26.17 4.12
C GLN A 274 4.43 25.17 4.36
N GLY A 275 5.41 25.49 5.21
CA GLY A 275 6.52 24.60 5.53
C GLY A 275 6.07 23.30 6.20
N LEU A 276 5.25 23.39 7.25
CA LEU A 276 4.76 22.23 7.99
C LEU A 276 3.74 21.40 7.20
N SER A 277 2.92 22.04 6.35
CA SER A 277 1.96 21.32 5.51
C SER A 277 2.66 20.54 4.40
N ALA A 278 3.74 21.06 3.84
CA ALA A 278 4.58 20.34 2.89
C ALA A 278 5.23 19.12 3.56
N ASP A 279 5.83 19.28 4.74
CA ASP A 279 6.42 18.17 5.51
C ASP A 279 5.36 17.10 5.86
N TYR A 280 4.17 17.52 6.28
CA TYR A 280 3.05 16.61 6.51
C TYR A 280 2.66 15.82 5.27
N PHE A 281 2.69 16.45 4.07
CA PHE A 281 2.42 15.76 2.81
C PHE A 281 3.44 14.67 2.56
N LEU A 282 4.73 14.93 2.77
CA LEU A 282 5.79 13.93 2.62
C LEU A 282 5.54 12.72 3.52
N ASP A 283 5.05 12.94 4.76
CA ASP A 283 4.73 11.85 5.70
C ASP A 283 3.52 10.99 5.26
N VAL A 284 2.47 11.56 4.65
CA VAL A 284 1.19 10.86 4.43
C VAL A 284 0.85 10.58 2.97
N ALA A 285 1.55 11.16 1.99
CA ALA A 285 1.17 11.16 0.58
C ALA A 285 2.26 10.57 -0.33
N ARG A 286 2.09 10.74 -1.65
CA ARG A 286 3.03 10.25 -2.67
C ARG A 286 3.91 11.39 -3.16
N TYR A 287 5.21 11.28 -2.94
CA TYR A 287 6.22 12.19 -3.44
C TYR A 287 7.23 11.44 -4.32
N GLU A 288 7.71 12.05 -5.41
CA GLU A 288 8.67 11.42 -6.30
C GLU A 288 9.97 11.05 -5.56
N GLY A 289 10.39 9.81 -5.67
CA GLY A 289 11.57 9.30 -4.95
C GLY A 289 11.36 8.95 -3.48
N SER A 290 10.15 9.15 -2.91
CA SER A 290 9.82 8.70 -1.56
C SER A 290 9.66 7.17 -1.51
N THR A 291 10.16 6.57 -0.43
CA THR A 291 10.02 5.14 -0.12
C THR A 291 8.93 4.86 0.91
N ASN A 292 8.19 5.88 1.33
CA ASN A 292 7.12 5.80 2.31
C ASN A 292 5.98 4.89 1.84
N LEU A 293 5.61 3.91 2.66
CA LEU A 293 4.54 2.96 2.39
C LEU A 293 3.19 3.35 3.02
N ARG A 294 3.05 4.54 3.59
CA ARG A 294 1.84 4.91 4.35
C ARG A 294 0.57 4.85 3.49
N VAL A 295 0.64 5.33 2.25
CA VAL A 295 -0.50 5.23 1.31
C VAL A 295 -0.81 3.77 0.96
N ASP A 296 0.22 2.93 0.81
CA ASP A 296 0.03 1.51 0.52
C ASP A 296 -0.61 0.76 1.71
N TYR A 297 -0.29 1.14 2.95
CA TYR A 297 -0.96 0.61 4.15
C TYR A 297 -2.46 0.97 4.21
N ALA A 298 -2.89 2.09 3.65
CA ALA A 298 -4.31 2.44 3.57
C ALA A 298 -5.14 1.44 2.75
N ALA A 299 -4.49 0.59 1.94
CA ALA A 299 -5.14 -0.51 1.22
C ALA A 299 -5.77 -1.56 2.16
N PHE A 300 -5.27 -1.72 3.39
CA PHE A 300 -5.91 -2.59 4.39
C PHE A 300 -7.22 -1.98 4.87
N THR A 301 -7.24 -0.66 5.10
CA THR A 301 -8.45 0.09 5.48
C THR A 301 -9.49 0.05 4.38
N LEU A 302 -9.09 0.45 3.15
CA LEU A 302 -10.00 0.48 2.01
C LEU A 302 -10.53 -0.92 1.69
N GLY A 303 -9.67 -1.94 1.69
CA GLY A 303 -10.07 -3.33 1.45
C GLY A 303 -11.13 -3.80 2.46
N GLN A 304 -10.93 -3.52 3.75
CA GLN A 304 -11.90 -3.83 4.80
C GLN A 304 -13.21 -3.05 4.63
N MET A 305 -13.15 -1.77 4.21
CA MET A 305 -14.35 -0.98 3.95
C MET A 305 -15.18 -1.56 2.80
N LEU A 306 -14.52 -1.97 1.68
CA LEU A 306 -15.21 -2.55 0.53
C LEU A 306 -15.80 -3.92 0.85
N GLU A 307 -15.05 -4.78 1.54
CA GLU A 307 -15.49 -6.13 1.93
C GLU A 307 -16.71 -6.08 2.87
N MET A 308 -16.66 -5.22 3.89
CA MET A 308 -17.79 -5.09 4.81
C MET A 308 -19.00 -4.44 4.16
N ALA A 309 -18.81 -3.50 3.24
CA ALA A 309 -19.94 -2.93 2.50
C ALA A 309 -20.64 -4.00 1.63
N ASP A 310 -19.90 -4.87 0.94
CA ASP A 310 -20.52 -5.98 0.19
C ASP A 310 -21.33 -6.92 1.10
N LYS A 311 -20.76 -7.27 2.26
CA LYS A 311 -21.42 -8.11 3.24
C LYS A 311 -22.71 -7.45 3.76
N ASP A 312 -22.59 -6.23 4.29
CA ASP A 312 -23.70 -5.52 4.92
C ASP A 312 -24.82 -5.19 3.91
N LEU A 313 -24.45 -4.89 2.66
CA LEU A 313 -25.42 -4.70 1.58
C LEU A 313 -26.13 -6.00 1.15
N ALA A 314 -25.47 -7.16 1.28
CA ALA A 314 -26.04 -8.45 0.89
C ALA A 314 -26.98 -9.00 1.94
N ASP A 315 -26.60 -8.94 3.23
CA ASP A 315 -27.39 -9.54 4.32
C ASP A 315 -28.35 -8.54 5.00
N GLY A 316 -28.13 -7.23 4.85
CA GLY A 316 -28.96 -6.17 5.44
C GLY A 316 -28.89 -6.11 6.97
N SER A 317 -27.94 -6.80 7.60
CA SER A 317 -27.85 -6.91 9.05
C SER A 317 -27.31 -5.67 9.74
N THR A 318 -26.57 -4.82 9.01
CA THR A 318 -25.91 -3.61 9.52
C THR A 318 -26.25 -2.44 8.61
N GLN A 319 -26.70 -1.32 9.17
CA GLN A 319 -27.00 -0.09 8.43
C GLN A 319 -25.87 0.93 8.53
N LEU A 320 -25.12 0.92 9.64
CA LEU A 320 -23.98 1.80 9.85
C LEU A 320 -22.75 1.01 10.30
N ARG A 321 -21.64 1.21 9.61
CA ARG A 321 -20.33 0.71 10.03
C ARG A 321 -19.38 1.86 10.26
N LEU A 322 -19.07 2.11 11.53
CA LEU A 322 -18.34 3.28 11.99
C LEU A 322 -16.92 2.90 12.43
N ARG A 323 -15.93 3.65 11.97
CA ARG A 323 -14.52 3.49 12.34
C ARG A 323 -13.98 4.80 12.86
N PHE A 324 -13.21 4.75 13.95
CA PHE A 324 -12.61 5.93 14.56
C PHE A 324 -11.10 5.71 14.75
N GLY A 325 -10.31 6.70 14.32
CA GLY A 325 -8.86 6.60 14.35
C GLY A 325 -8.17 7.97 14.39
N HIS A 326 -7.11 8.06 13.61
CA HIS A 326 -6.18 9.18 13.60
C HIS A 326 -6.00 9.73 12.18
N ASP A 327 -5.38 10.92 12.09
CA ASP A 327 -4.91 11.53 10.83
C ASP A 327 -4.01 10.59 10.03
N SER A 328 -3.10 9.88 10.70
CA SER A 328 -2.20 8.89 10.09
C SER A 328 -2.90 7.70 9.41
N GLY A 329 -4.18 7.47 9.68
CA GLY A 329 -5.00 6.48 8.99
C GLY A 329 -5.88 7.08 7.90
N ILE A 330 -6.53 8.22 8.19
CA ILE A 330 -7.54 8.79 7.29
C ILE A 330 -6.93 9.61 6.13
N ALA A 331 -5.80 10.30 6.35
CA ALA A 331 -5.14 11.05 5.28
C ALA A 331 -4.64 10.11 4.15
N PRO A 332 -3.88 9.03 4.46
CA PRO A 332 -3.51 8.06 3.43
C PRO A 332 -4.71 7.38 2.75
N LEU A 333 -5.82 7.18 3.46
CA LEU A 333 -7.05 6.65 2.87
C LEU A 333 -7.65 7.63 1.85
N MET A 334 -7.74 8.94 2.17
CA MET A 334 -8.21 9.96 1.22
C MET A 334 -7.32 10.04 -0.02
N ILE A 335 -6.01 9.89 0.17
CA ILE A 335 -5.02 9.91 -0.91
C ILE A 335 -5.13 8.65 -1.77
N LEU A 336 -5.28 7.46 -1.17
CA LEU A 336 -5.48 6.21 -1.91
C LEU A 336 -6.79 6.21 -2.70
N LEU A 337 -7.87 6.76 -2.13
CA LEU A 337 -9.13 7.00 -2.83
C LEU A 337 -9.01 8.05 -3.94
N GLY A 338 -7.98 8.90 -3.91
CA GLY A 338 -7.78 9.97 -4.88
C GLY A 338 -8.86 11.05 -4.82
N VAL A 339 -9.51 11.25 -3.66
CA VAL A 339 -10.58 12.23 -3.50
C VAL A 339 -10.14 13.62 -3.93
N ASN A 340 -10.91 14.28 -4.78
CA ASN A 340 -10.63 15.62 -5.29
C ASN A 340 -9.23 15.78 -5.91
N GLY A 341 -8.66 14.70 -6.45
CA GLY A 341 -7.33 14.70 -7.07
C GLY A 341 -6.15 14.49 -6.10
N ALA A 342 -6.40 14.14 -4.84
CA ALA A 342 -5.38 13.90 -3.82
C ALA A 342 -4.43 12.72 -4.12
N GLY A 343 -4.80 11.83 -5.04
CA GLY A 343 -3.99 10.66 -5.39
C GLY A 343 -2.78 10.94 -6.29
N ARG A 344 -2.56 12.20 -6.70
CA ARG A 344 -1.41 12.59 -7.53
C ARG A 344 -0.10 12.49 -6.74
N THR A 345 1.00 12.22 -7.45
CA THR A 345 2.36 12.25 -6.88
C THR A 345 2.92 13.66 -7.07
N ALA A 346 3.38 14.29 -5.99
CA ALA A 346 4.07 15.58 -6.07
C ALA A 346 5.54 15.39 -6.47
N THR A 347 6.07 16.33 -7.22
CA THR A 347 7.49 16.38 -7.64
C THR A 347 8.27 17.49 -6.93
N THR A 348 7.56 18.47 -6.38
CA THR A 348 8.13 19.56 -5.58
C THR A 348 7.32 19.78 -4.29
N PRO A 349 7.94 20.35 -3.24
CA PRO A 349 7.21 20.71 -2.02
C PRO A 349 6.08 21.72 -2.24
N GLU A 350 6.23 22.66 -3.18
CA GLU A 350 5.19 23.62 -3.56
C GLU A 350 3.97 22.91 -4.15
N GLU A 351 4.17 21.95 -5.05
CA GLU A 351 3.09 21.16 -5.66
C GLU A 351 2.32 20.35 -4.61
N SER A 352 2.96 19.93 -3.53
CA SER A 352 2.33 19.18 -2.44
C SER A 352 1.17 19.97 -1.80
N LEU A 353 1.31 21.29 -1.67
CA LEU A 353 0.30 22.17 -1.09
C LEU A 353 -0.94 22.34 -1.99
N GLU A 354 -0.78 22.17 -3.31
CA GLU A 354 -1.89 22.20 -4.27
C GLU A 354 -2.63 20.85 -4.30
N ILE A 355 -1.91 19.74 -4.07
CA ILE A 355 -2.47 18.41 -4.13
C ILE A 355 -3.26 18.06 -2.88
N PHE A 356 -2.62 18.23 -1.70
CA PHE A 356 -3.23 17.83 -0.43
C PHE A 356 -2.70 18.65 0.74
N PRO A 357 -3.15 19.89 0.90
CA PRO A 357 -2.78 20.73 2.04
C PRO A 357 -3.29 20.14 3.36
N SER A 358 -2.55 20.35 4.44
CA SER A 358 -2.81 19.70 5.75
C SER A 358 -4.18 20.05 6.36
N TYR A 359 -4.80 21.16 5.98
CA TYR A 359 -6.16 21.49 6.42
C TYR A 359 -7.26 20.59 5.81
N ASN A 360 -6.93 19.75 4.81
CA ASN A 360 -7.83 18.71 4.31
C ASN A 360 -8.06 17.60 5.35
N ILE A 361 -7.21 17.56 6.37
CA ILE A 361 -7.37 16.67 7.53
C ILE A 361 -7.60 17.50 8.80
N PRO A 362 -8.74 18.21 8.89
CA PRO A 362 -9.08 18.98 10.08
C PRO A 362 -9.29 18.09 11.30
N MET A 363 -9.43 18.68 12.47
CA MET A 363 -9.94 17.96 13.63
C MET A 363 -11.33 17.38 13.33
N ALA A 364 -11.58 16.13 13.71
CA ALA A 364 -12.75 15.33 13.36
C ALA A 364 -12.94 15.11 11.84
N ALA A 365 -11.84 15.13 11.05
CA ALA A 365 -11.89 14.77 9.65
C ALA A 365 -12.59 13.42 9.42
N SER A 366 -13.30 13.28 8.31
CA SER A 366 -14.04 12.05 8.04
C SER A 366 -14.10 11.69 6.55
N VAL A 367 -14.17 10.38 6.27
CA VAL A 367 -14.58 9.82 5.00
C VAL A 367 -15.86 9.02 5.23
N GLN A 368 -16.91 9.30 4.47
CA GLN A 368 -18.16 8.56 4.51
C GLN A 368 -18.47 8.04 3.11
N MET A 369 -18.71 6.74 3.00
CA MET A 369 -19.26 6.10 1.81
C MET A 369 -20.73 5.85 2.06
N VAL A 370 -21.61 6.56 1.36
CA VAL A 370 -23.06 6.44 1.47
C VAL A 370 -23.59 5.64 0.28
N PHE A 371 -24.25 4.54 0.56
CA PHE A 371 -24.70 3.59 -0.46
C PHE A 371 -26.20 3.75 -0.70
N TYR A 372 -26.56 3.80 -1.97
CA TYR A 372 -27.92 3.98 -2.46
C TYR A 372 -28.35 2.77 -3.25
N ARG A 373 -29.58 2.34 -3.07
CA ARG A 373 -30.15 1.18 -3.79
C ARG A 373 -31.47 1.55 -4.43
N ASN A 374 -31.72 1.04 -5.66
CA ASN A 374 -32.99 1.14 -6.34
C ASN A 374 -33.83 -0.15 -6.20
N ALA A 375 -35.04 -0.14 -6.74
CA ALA A 375 -35.98 -1.29 -6.67
C ALA A 375 -35.48 -2.55 -7.38
N GLU A 376 -34.61 -2.38 -8.39
CA GLU A 376 -34.00 -3.48 -9.15
C GLU A 376 -32.77 -4.07 -8.43
N GLY A 377 -32.35 -3.49 -7.30
CA GLY A 377 -31.21 -3.95 -6.52
C GLY A 377 -29.86 -3.36 -6.97
N ASN A 378 -29.85 -2.44 -7.95
CA ASN A 378 -28.62 -1.74 -8.34
C ASN A 378 -28.12 -0.85 -7.23
N VAL A 379 -26.81 -0.77 -7.06
CA VAL A 379 -26.17 -0.02 -5.98
C VAL A 379 -25.28 1.08 -6.54
N LEU A 380 -25.50 2.30 -6.05
CA LEU A 380 -24.62 3.46 -6.25
C LEU A 380 -23.95 3.81 -4.91
N VAL A 381 -22.78 4.41 -4.98
CA VAL A 381 -22.08 4.99 -3.82
C VAL A 381 -21.74 6.45 -4.08
N LYS A 382 -21.90 7.26 -3.03
CA LYS A 382 -21.42 8.65 -2.93
C LYS A 382 -20.37 8.71 -1.83
N VAL A 383 -19.25 9.39 -2.07
CA VAL A 383 -18.22 9.60 -1.05
C VAL A 383 -18.26 11.03 -0.56
N LEU A 384 -18.21 11.20 0.76
CA LEU A 384 -18.05 12.49 1.42
C LEU A 384 -16.68 12.54 2.10
N ALA A 385 -15.96 13.63 1.91
CA ALA A 385 -14.77 13.99 2.66
C ALA A 385 -15.10 15.20 3.56
N ASN A 386 -14.90 15.08 4.86
CA ASN A 386 -15.28 16.11 5.83
C ASN A 386 -16.73 16.58 5.66
N GLU A 387 -17.64 15.61 5.49
CA GLU A 387 -19.09 15.81 5.28
C GLU A 387 -19.47 16.55 3.97
N GLN A 388 -18.52 16.81 3.07
CA GLN A 388 -18.76 17.42 1.76
C GLN A 388 -18.58 16.39 0.64
N GLU A 389 -19.35 16.53 -0.44
CA GLU A 389 -19.27 15.63 -1.60
C GLU A 389 -17.87 15.64 -2.23
N ALA A 390 -17.29 14.47 -2.41
CA ALA A 390 -15.95 14.28 -2.97
C ALA A 390 -16.03 13.62 -4.35
N ILE A 391 -15.10 14.04 -5.23
CA ILE A 391 -14.93 13.47 -6.57
C ILE A 391 -13.90 12.35 -6.50
N LEU A 392 -14.26 11.17 -7.03
CA LEU A 392 -13.36 10.05 -7.22
C LEU A 392 -12.74 10.05 -8.62
N PRO A 393 -11.58 9.41 -8.83
CA PRO A 393 -10.92 9.30 -10.14
C PRO A 393 -11.59 8.26 -11.06
N LEU A 394 -12.91 8.23 -11.10
CA LEU A 394 -13.75 7.30 -11.85
C LEU A 394 -14.82 8.06 -12.61
N GLN A 395 -15.42 7.41 -13.63
CA GLN A 395 -16.58 7.95 -14.30
C GLN A 395 -17.81 7.85 -13.40
N ALA A 396 -18.39 8.99 -13.03
CA ALA A 396 -19.66 9.03 -12.31
C ALA A 396 -20.84 8.64 -13.23
N VAL A 397 -21.84 8.00 -12.65
CA VAL A 397 -23.13 7.74 -13.33
C VAL A 397 -23.90 9.05 -13.49
N GLN A 398 -23.99 9.83 -12.40
CA GLN A 398 -24.63 11.13 -12.35
C GLN A 398 -24.09 11.93 -11.16
N GLY A 399 -23.55 13.12 -11.39
CA GLY A 399 -22.99 13.96 -10.33
C GLY A 399 -21.93 13.19 -9.50
N PRO A 400 -22.01 13.15 -8.15
CA PRO A 400 -21.05 12.44 -7.31
C PRO A 400 -21.45 10.99 -7.01
N TYR A 401 -22.29 10.37 -7.85
CA TYR A 401 -22.76 8.98 -7.69
C TYR A 401 -22.02 8.04 -8.63
N TYR A 402 -21.43 6.99 -8.07
CA TYR A 402 -20.63 6.01 -8.79
C TYR A 402 -21.29 4.63 -8.71
N ASN A 403 -21.24 3.85 -9.79
CA ASN A 403 -21.67 2.46 -9.74
C ASN A 403 -20.77 1.66 -8.80
N TRP A 404 -21.36 0.91 -7.88
CA TRP A 404 -20.60 0.16 -6.87
C TRP A 404 -19.70 -0.91 -7.47
N ALA A 405 -20.14 -1.59 -8.53
CA ALA A 405 -19.31 -2.58 -9.21
C ALA A 405 -18.07 -1.93 -9.84
N ASP A 406 -18.22 -0.73 -10.45
CA ASP A 406 -17.11 0.00 -11.05
C ASP A 406 -16.11 0.50 -10.00
N VAL A 407 -16.60 0.93 -8.82
CA VAL A 407 -15.74 1.31 -7.69
C VAL A 407 -14.88 0.12 -7.25
N LYS A 408 -15.48 -1.06 -7.11
CA LYS A 408 -14.73 -2.28 -6.74
C LYS A 408 -13.75 -2.71 -7.83
N ALA A 409 -14.15 -2.63 -9.09
CA ALA A 409 -13.28 -2.96 -10.23
C ALA A 409 -12.07 -2.03 -10.30
N TYR A 410 -12.24 -0.75 -9.99
CA TYR A 410 -11.16 0.23 -9.98
C TYR A 410 -10.19 0.04 -8.81
N TYR A 411 -10.70 -0.03 -7.57
CA TYR A 411 -9.84 -0.10 -6.39
C TYR A 411 -9.30 -1.50 -6.10
N GLY A 412 -9.94 -2.56 -6.57
CA GLY A 412 -9.51 -3.94 -6.34
C GLY A 412 -8.05 -4.20 -6.75
N PRO A 413 -7.64 -3.89 -7.99
CA PRO A 413 -6.23 -4.02 -8.42
C PRO A 413 -5.27 -3.16 -7.58
N ILE A 414 -5.64 -1.91 -7.26
CA ILE A 414 -4.82 -0.99 -6.45
C ILE A 414 -4.59 -1.58 -5.05
N ILE A 415 -5.65 -2.09 -4.41
CA ILE A 415 -5.55 -2.73 -3.09
C ILE A 415 -4.63 -3.95 -3.13
N ARG A 416 -4.77 -4.81 -4.15
CA ARG A 416 -3.90 -5.99 -4.31
C ARG A 416 -2.44 -5.59 -4.51
N ALA A 417 -2.17 -4.62 -5.38
CA ALA A 417 -0.82 -4.13 -5.65
C ALA A 417 -0.16 -3.54 -4.39
N SER A 418 -0.87 -2.70 -3.63
CA SER A 418 -0.35 -2.11 -2.39
C SER A 418 -0.10 -3.16 -1.31
N LYS A 419 -1.03 -4.10 -1.11
CA LYS A 419 -0.84 -5.21 -0.16
C LYS A 419 0.34 -6.08 -0.55
N ARG A 420 0.51 -6.39 -1.85
CA ARG A 420 1.67 -7.11 -2.36
C ARG A 420 2.98 -6.35 -2.07
N LYS A 421 3.05 -5.07 -2.40
CA LYS A 421 4.23 -4.22 -2.14
C LYS A 421 4.68 -4.27 -0.68
N ILE A 422 3.73 -4.27 0.26
CA ILE A 422 4.01 -4.40 1.69
C ILE A 422 4.51 -5.81 2.02
N SER A 423 3.82 -6.86 1.59
CA SER A 423 4.15 -8.25 1.93
C SER A 423 5.46 -8.73 1.30
N THR A 424 5.93 -8.10 0.22
CA THR A 424 7.14 -8.52 -0.52
C THR A 424 8.37 -7.65 -0.24
N LYS A 425 8.24 -6.52 0.45
CA LYS A 425 9.37 -5.59 0.68
C LYS A 425 10.58 -6.25 1.34
N GLU A 426 10.39 -6.96 2.44
CA GLU A 426 11.49 -7.61 3.16
C GLU A 426 12.06 -8.82 2.40
N PRO A 427 11.23 -9.76 1.87
CA PRO A 427 11.72 -10.84 1.03
C PRO A 427 12.51 -10.37 -0.19
N LEU A 428 12.04 -9.35 -0.89
CA LEU A 428 12.72 -8.80 -2.07
C LEU A 428 14.08 -8.20 -1.69
N ALA A 429 14.13 -7.42 -0.59
CA ALA A 429 15.38 -6.87 -0.08
C ALA A 429 16.38 -7.96 0.34
N ALA A 430 15.90 -9.05 0.97
CA ALA A 430 16.72 -10.18 1.34
C ALA A 430 17.31 -10.90 0.11
N LEU A 431 16.49 -11.14 -0.91
CA LEU A 431 16.92 -11.81 -2.14
C LEU A 431 17.93 -11.00 -2.96
N SER A 432 17.81 -9.66 -2.96
CA SER A 432 18.67 -8.76 -3.73
C SER A 432 20.12 -8.67 -3.22
N VAL A 433 20.38 -9.11 -1.97
CA VAL A 433 21.70 -9.08 -1.32
C VAL A 433 22.31 -10.46 -1.12
N VAL A 434 21.69 -11.53 -1.66
CA VAL A 434 22.23 -12.90 -1.52
C VAL A 434 23.55 -13.01 -2.28
N ASP A 435 24.59 -13.45 -1.57
CA ASP A 435 25.81 -13.93 -2.22
C ASP A 435 25.59 -15.37 -2.69
N TRP A 436 25.33 -15.52 -3.98
CA TRP A 436 25.06 -16.82 -4.60
C TRP A 436 26.27 -17.72 -4.72
N GLY A 437 27.50 -17.21 -4.57
CA GLY A 437 28.72 -18.01 -4.64
C GLY A 437 28.92 -18.69 -6.01
N TRP A 438 28.68 -17.96 -7.12
CA TRP A 438 28.73 -18.48 -8.48
C TRP A 438 30.03 -19.22 -8.80
N GLN A 439 29.92 -20.41 -9.38
CA GLN A 439 31.03 -21.25 -9.85
C GLN A 439 30.89 -21.55 -11.34
N PRO A 440 31.97 -21.52 -12.15
CA PRO A 440 31.90 -21.84 -13.56
C PRO A 440 31.63 -23.34 -13.79
N VAL A 441 30.88 -23.66 -14.84
CA VAL A 441 30.67 -25.03 -15.31
C VAL A 441 31.82 -25.41 -16.25
N GLY A 442 32.86 -26.07 -15.72
CA GLY A 442 34.10 -26.36 -16.42
C GLY A 442 34.79 -25.06 -16.89
N ASP A 443 35.27 -25.07 -18.14
CA ASP A 443 35.94 -23.90 -18.77
C ASP A 443 34.94 -22.97 -19.48
N SER A 444 33.63 -23.09 -19.22
CA SER A 444 32.59 -22.28 -19.85
C SER A 444 32.26 -21.02 -19.05
N LYS A 445 31.49 -20.10 -19.66
CA LYS A 445 30.89 -18.96 -18.99
C LYS A 445 29.47 -19.28 -18.47
N VAL A 446 29.09 -20.54 -18.46
CA VAL A 446 27.89 -20.99 -17.71
C VAL A 446 28.29 -21.07 -16.24
N GLU A 447 27.55 -20.42 -15.40
CA GLU A 447 27.80 -20.38 -13.96
C GLU A 447 26.68 -21.11 -13.21
N VAL A 448 27.02 -21.78 -12.13
CA VAL A 448 26.10 -22.51 -11.26
C VAL A 448 26.24 -22.05 -9.83
N ALA A 449 25.13 -22.01 -9.11
CA ALA A 449 25.08 -21.69 -7.69
C ALA A 449 23.97 -22.51 -6.98
N CYS A 450 24.18 -22.78 -5.69
CA CYS A 450 23.14 -23.34 -4.83
C CYS A 450 23.27 -22.69 -3.47
N ALA A 451 22.18 -22.13 -2.95
CA ALA A 451 22.17 -21.49 -1.65
C ALA A 451 20.91 -21.87 -0.84
N THR A 452 21.11 -22.12 0.44
CA THR A 452 20.02 -22.27 1.42
C THR A 452 19.89 -20.97 2.20
N ILE A 453 18.77 -20.28 2.06
CA ILE A 453 18.52 -18.97 2.64
C ILE A 453 17.22 -18.98 3.45
N ASN A 454 17.13 -18.10 4.45
CA ASN A 454 15.88 -17.86 5.18
C ASN A 454 15.15 -16.69 4.53
N VAL A 455 14.05 -16.99 3.87
CA VAL A 455 13.18 -16.01 3.22
C VAL A 455 11.73 -16.52 3.24
N PHE A 456 10.75 -15.64 3.27
CA PHE A 456 9.33 -15.99 3.41
C PHE A 456 9.06 -16.77 4.73
N ASP A 457 9.69 -16.35 5.83
CA ASP A 457 9.62 -17.00 7.15
C ASP A 457 9.94 -18.51 7.14
N SER A 458 10.85 -18.92 6.25
CA SER A 458 11.17 -20.34 6.04
C SER A 458 12.53 -20.55 5.36
N TRP A 459 13.10 -21.74 5.51
CA TRP A 459 14.28 -22.13 4.75
C TRP A 459 13.93 -22.49 3.31
N GLN A 460 14.66 -21.94 2.38
CA GLN A 460 14.55 -22.20 0.95
C GLN A 460 15.92 -22.58 0.39
N THR A 461 16.02 -23.73 -0.26
CA THR A 461 17.19 -24.10 -1.02
C THR A 461 16.92 -23.86 -2.50
N ILE A 462 17.74 -22.99 -3.11
CA ILE A 462 17.57 -22.50 -4.46
C ILE A 462 18.83 -22.81 -5.26
N SER A 463 18.66 -23.54 -6.34
CA SER A 463 19.71 -23.92 -7.27
C SER A 463 19.56 -23.16 -8.58
N LEU A 464 20.62 -22.52 -9.06
CA LEU A 464 20.64 -21.62 -10.19
C LEU A 464 21.71 -22.05 -11.18
N ALA A 465 21.39 -21.97 -12.49
CA ALA A 465 22.42 -21.89 -13.53
C ALA A 465 22.12 -20.65 -14.38
N ARG A 466 23.17 -19.87 -14.72
CA ARG A 466 23.02 -18.68 -15.57
C ARG A 466 24.09 -18.64 -16.67
N PHE A 467 23.76 -17.98 -17.77
CA PHE A 467 24.68 -17.85 -18.91
C PHE A 467 24.31 -16.69 -19.83
N PRO A 468 25.29 -16.07 -20.51
CA PRO A 468 25.02 -15.00 -21.45
C PRO A 468 24.41 -15.54 -22.76
N MET A 469 23.19 -15.08 -23.10
CA MET A 469 22.44 -15.49 -24.30
C MET A 469 23.18 -15.17 -25.63
N LYS A 470 24.09 -14.22 -25.62
CA LYS A 470 24.93 -13.90 -26.78
C LYS A 470 25.90 -15.03 -27.11
N GLU A 471 26.35 -15.79 -26.12
CA GLU A 471 27.35 -16.84 -26.28
C GLU A 471 26.74 -18.24 -26.35
N TYR A 472 25.75 -18.52 -25.52
CA TYR A 472 25.08 -19.82 -25.41
C TYR A 472 23.64 -19.76 -25.87
N GLY A 473 23.12 -20.85 -26.33
CA GLY A 473 21.73 -21.06 -26.70
C GLY A 473 21.09 -22.19 -25.90
N ILE A 474 19.80 -22.25 -25.95
CA ILE A 474 19.00 -23.35 -25.34
C ILE A 474 18.34 -24.19 -26.44
N SER A 475 17.92 -25.40 -26.05
CA SER A 475 17.09 -26.28 -26.88
C SER A 475 16.13 -27.07 -26.03
N VAL A 476 14.93 -27.25 -26.52
CA VAL A 476 14.01 -28.26 -26.01
C VAL A 476 14.47 -29.62 -26.56
N VAL A 477 14.51 -30.65 -25.72
CA VAL A 477 14.82 -32.02 -26.13
C VAL A 477 13.68 -32.90 -25.66
N GLU A 478 12.97 -33.50 -26.60
CA GLU A 478 11.83 -34.36 -26.37
C GLU A 478 12.16 -35.81 -26.72
N SER A 479 11.89 -36.74 -25.82
CA SER A 479 11.97 -38.18 -26.14
C SER A 479 10.64 -38.90 -25.97
N GLY A 480 9.82 -38.46 -24.98
CA GLY A 480 8.46 -38.97 -24.74
C GLY A 480 8.29 -40.48 -24.52
N GLY A 481 7.21 -40.86 -23.90
CA GLY A 481 6.80 -42.26 -23.76
C GLY A 481 7.90 -43.18 -23.21
N PRO A 482 8.13 -44.34 -23.86
CA PRO A 482 9.09 -45.33 -23.36
C PRO A 482 10.57 -44.91 -23.44
N GLU A 483 10.90 -43.84 -24.12
CA GLU A 483 12.24 -43.30 -24.20
C GLU A 483 12.51 -42.14 -23.21
N ALA A 484 11.55 -41.84 -22.34
CA ALA A 484 11.70 -40.87 -21.28
C ALA A 484 12.83 -41.29 -20.33
N MET A 485 13.60 -40.30 -19.82
CA MET A 485 14.74 -40.53 -18.94
C MET A 485 14.86 -39.43 -17.88
N ILE A 486 15.74 -39.56 -16.94
CA ILE A 486 16.02 -38.51 -15.94
C ILE A 486 16.75 -37.34 -16.57
N THR A 487 16.64 -36.16 -15.98
CA THR A 487 17.22 -34.90 -16.50
C THR A 487 18.73 -34.99 -16.70
N SER A 488 19.45 -35.66 -15.77
CA SER A 488 20.89 -35.86 -15.88
C SER A 488 21.30 -36.70 -17.09
N GLU A 489 20.56 -37.77 -17.42
CA GLU A 489 20.80 -38.62 -18.60
C GLU A 489 20.59 -37.82 -19.91
N PHE A 490 19.52 -36.98 -19.97
CA PHE A 490 19.36 -36.05 -21.08
C PHE A 490 20.54 -35.11 -21.24
N GLY A 491 21.04 -34.53 -20.12
CA GLY A 491 22.22 -33.66 -20.11
C GLY A 491 23.46 -34.35 -20.66
N VAL A 492 23.74 -35.57 -20.22
CA VAL A 492 24.91 -36.37 -20.69
C VAL A 492 24.75 -36.78 -22.15
N LYS A 493 23.59 -37.32 -22.55
CA LYS A 493 23.28 -37.78 -23.90
C LYS A 493 23.43 -36.66 -24.95
N ASN A 494 23.01 -35.47 -24.60
CA ASN A 494 23.06 -34.29 -25.47
C ASN A 494 24.33 -33.45 -25.32
N LYS A 495 25.28 -33.87 -24.49
CA LYS A 495 26.53 -33.14 -24.21
C LYS A 495 26.26 -31.71 -23.75
N ALA A 496 25.16 -31.49 -23.01
CA ALA A 496 24.77 -30.18 -22.54
C ALA A 496 25.71 -29.61 -21.48
N LEU A 497 25.75 -28.30 -21.30
CA LEU A 497 26.45 -27.66 -20.19
C LEU A 497 25.60 -27.65 -18.93
N ALA A 498 24.30 -27.42 -19.10
CA ALA A 498 23.29 -27.52 -18.05
C ALA A 498 21.97 -28.03 -18.63
N ALA A 499 21.12 -28.59 -17.78
CA ALA A 499 19.77 -29.08 -18.12
C ALA A 499 18.80 -28.89 -16.96
N ILE A 500 17.53 -28.58 -17.30
CA ILE A 500 16.39 -28.59 -16.38
C ILE A 500 15.23 -29.38 -17.00
N ASN A 501 14.36 -29.95 -16.15
CA ASN A 501 13.13 -30.59 -16.63
C ASN A 501 12.18 -29.60 -17.33
N GLY A 502 11.32 -30.10 -18.22
CA GLY A 502 10.50 -29.29 -19.11
C GLY A 502 9.03 -29.18 -18.73
N SER A 503 8.13 -29.69 -19.60
CA SER A 503 6.68 -29.52 -19.50
C SER A 503 6.00 -30.50 -18.56
N TYR A 504 4.73 -30.22 -18.23
CA TYR A 504 3.83 -31.15 -17.56
C TYR A 504 3.58 -32.39 -18.43
N PHE A 505 3.42 -33.56 -17.80
CA PHE A 505 3.26 -34.84 -18.48
C PHE A 505 2.32 -35.79 -17.70
N ASN A 506 1.91 -36.85 -18.38
CA ASN A 506 1.12 -37.93 -17.78
C ASN A 506 2.07 -38.91 -17.05
N MET A 507 1.95 -39.02 -15.74
CA MET A 507 2.78 -39.87 -14.89
C MET A 507 2.72 -41.37 -15.23
N LYS A 508 1.71 -41.85 -16.00
CA LYS A 508 1.57 -43.25 -16.36
C LYS A 508 2.16 -43.58 -17.74
N THR A 509 1.98 -42.68 -18.70
CA THR A 509 2.43 -42.88 -20.09
C THR A 509 3.76 -42.18 -20.40
N LEU A 510 4.16 -41.24 -19.53
CA LEU A 510 5.30 -40.35 -19.70
C LEU A 510 5.24 -39.49 -20.97
N ASP A 511 4.03 -39.30 -21.54
CA ASP A 511 3.83 -38.39 -22.66
C ASP A 511 3.52 -36.99 -22.16
N PRO A 512 3.98 -35.93 -22.85
CA PRO A 512 3.62 -34.55 -22.52
C PRO A 512 2.11 -34.33 -22.66
N VAL A 513 1.52 -33.58 -21.72
CA VAL A 513 0.10 -33.18 -21.73
C VAL A 513 -0.14 -31.76 -22.20
N THR A 514 0.94 -31.05 -22.54
CA THR A 514 0.94 -29.69 -23.06
C THR A 514 1.58 -29.65 -24.45
N TYR A 515 1.33 -28.57 -25.21
CA TYR A 515 1.94 -28.43 -26.53
C TYR A 515 3.46 -28.46 -26.45
N VAL A 516 4.09 -29.38 -27.19
CA VAL A 516 5.55 -29.52 -27.31
C VAL A 516 5.93 -29.65 -28.77
N LYS A 517 6.91 -28.86 -29.18
CA LYS A 517 7.54 -28.86 -30.49
C LYS A 517 9.06 -28.85 -30.34
N ASP A 518 9.72 -29.83 -30.89
CA ASP A 518 11.16 -29.96 -30.94
C ASP A 518 11.63 -30.12 -32.37
N GLU A 519 12.67 -29.38 -32.79
CA GLU A 519 13.26 -29.38 -34.12
C GLU A 519 12.25 -29.29 -35.30
N GLY A 520 11.13 -28.58 -35.07
CA GLY A 520 10.04 -28.45 -36.06
C GLY A 520 8.99 -29.56 -36.02
N LYS A 521 9.25 -30.66 -35.34
CA LYS A 521 8.29 -31.76 -35.13
C LYS A 521 7.44 -31.46 -33.90
N VAL A 522 6.13 -31.61 -34.05
CA VAL A 522 5.15 -31.49 -32.94
C VAL A 522 4.96 -32.85 -32.30
N TYR A 523 5.27 -32.96 -31.02
CA TYR A 523 5.11 -34.18 -30.22
C TYR A 523 3.77 -34.25 -29.51
N CYS A 524 3.33 -33.10 -28.94
CA CYS A 524 1.99 -32.96 -28.43
C CYS A 524 1.35 -31.72 -29.06
N ALA A 525 0.23 -31.92 -29.77
CA ALA A 525 -0.42 -30.86 -30.54
C ALA A 525 -1.45 -30.09 -29.74
N LEU A 526 -2.01 -30.69 -28.69
CA LEU A 526 -3.11 -30.14 -27.88
C LEU A 526 -2.73 -30.20 -26.40
N THR A 527 -2.96 -29.09 -25.70
CA THR A 527 -2.89 -29.08 -24.25
C THR A 527 -4.14 -29.70 -23.68
N THR A 528 -4.01 -30.83 -22.98
CA THR A 528 -5.11 -31.58 -22.34
C THR A 528 -5.16 -31.37 -20.82
N ASP A 529 -4.21 -30.66 -20.28
CA ASP A 529 -4.11 -30.31 -18.87
C ASP A 529 -4.81 -28.97 -18.57
N GLY A 530 -5.03 -28.67 -17.28
CA GLY A 530 -5.78 -27.48 -16.86
C GLY A 530 -5.13 -26.17 -17.28
N GLU A 531 -5.89 -25.25 -17.83
CA GLU A 531 -5.43 -23.92 -18.30
C GLU A 531 -4.80 -23.07 -17.21
N TYR A 532 -5.17 -23.30 -15.94
CA TYR A 532 -4.65 -22.55 -14.79
C TYR A 532 -3.12 -22.63 -14.61
N ARG A 533 -2.45 -23.61 -15.22
CA ARG A 533 -1.00 -23.79 -15.17
C ARG A 533 -0.32 -23.88 -16.53
N ASN A 534 -1.05 -23.64 -17.62
CA ASN A 534 -0.57 -23.78 -19.01
C ASN A 534 -0.89 -22.52 -19.81
N ASN A 535 -0.58 -21.34 -19.23
CA ASN A 535 -0.89 -20.05 -19.80
C ASN A 535 0.33 -19.31 -20.37
N GLY A 536 1.46 -20.00 -20.54
CA GLY A 536 2.68 -19.47 -21.11
C GLY A 536 3.34 -20.42 -22.10
N MET A 537 4.16 -19.87 -22.97
CA MET A 537 4.95 -20.59 -23.95
C MET A 537 6.38 -20.06 -24.00
N LEU A 538 7.33 -20.97 -23.77
CA LEU A 538 8.72 -20.76 -24.20
C LEU A 538 8.81 -21.14 -25.68
N ARG A 539 9.44 -20.31 -26.52
CA ARG A 539 9.65 -20.58 -27.93
C ARG A 539 11.03 -20.17 -28.41
N ILE A 540 11.61 -20.98 -29.30
CA ILE A 540 12.97 -20.83 -29.79
C ILE A 540 12.93 -20.77 -31.32
N LYS A 541 13.48 -19.69 -31.90
CA LYS A 541 13.38 -19.39 -33.34
C LYS A 541 14.43 -20.10 -34.18
N ASP A 542 15.66 -20.08 -33.71
CA ASP A 542 16.82 -20.45 -34.50
C ASP A 542 17.49 -21.74 -34.02
N LYS A 543 18.22 -22.40 -34.92
CA LYS A 543 18.95 -23.64 -34.63
C LYS A 543 20.02 -23.48 -33.53
N LYS A 544 20.51 -22.26 -33.31
CA LYS A 544 21.52 -21.96 -32.28
C LYS A 544 20.91 -21.77 -30.90
N GLY A 545 19.58 -21.70 -30.81
CA GLY A 545 18.87 -21.51 -29.54
C GLY A 545 19.04 -20.14 -28.88
N LYS A 546 19.47 -19.12 -29.66
CA LYS A 546 19.78 -17.78 -29.11
C LYS A 546 18.65 -16.77 -29.25
N LYS A 547 17.66 -17.07 -30.10
CA LYS A 547 16.44 -16.26 -30.27
C LYS A 547 15.33 -16.93 -29.50
N VAL A 548 15.24 -16.58 -28.25
CA VAL A 548 14.30 -17.12 -27.26
C VAL A 548 13.25 -16.05 -26.93
N ASP A 549 12.03 -16.51 -26.70
CA ASP A 549 10.92 -15.65 -26.30
C ASP A 549 10.01 -16.42 -25.35
N ILE A 550 9.44 -15.71 -24.36
CA ILE A 550 8.46 -16.22 -23.41
C ILE A 550 7.21 -15.37 -23.57
N VAL A 551 6.08 -15.99 -23.89
CA VAL A 551 4.84 -15.25 -24.16
C VAL A 551 3.65 -15.88 -23.45
N PRO A 552 2.69 -15.08 -23.04
CA PRO A 552 1.38 -15.57 -22.63
C PRO A 552 0.68 -16.29 -23.79
N THR A 553 0.09 -17.45 -23.51
CA THR A 553 -0.68 -18.23 -24.49
C THR A 553 -1.85 -18.95 -23.79
N ASP A 554 -2.61 -19.72 -24.52
CA ASP A 554 -3.61 -20.67 -24.02
C ASP A 554 -3.64 -21.94 -24.88
N SER A 555 -4.41 -22.93 -24.48
CA SER A 555 -4.50 -24.22 -25.18
C SER A 555 -4.94 -24.10 -26.65
N LEU A 556 -5.73 -23.08 -27.00
CA LEU A 556 -6.25 -22.87 -28.37
C LEU A 556 -5.25 -22.08 -29.23
N ARG A 557 -4.55 -21.10 -28.65
CA ARG A 557 -3.60 -20.24 -29.37
C ARG A 557 -2.24 -20.87 -29.55
N ALA A 558 -1.83 -21.79 -28.68
CA ALA A 558 -0.50 -22.39 -28.66
C ALA A 558 0.01 -22.86 -30.02
N PRO A 559 -0.78 -23.60 -30.87
CA PRO A 559 -0.30 -23.98 -32.19
C PRO A 559 -0.02 -22.81 -33.13
N ALA A 560 -0.81 -21.72 -33.04
CA ALA A 560 -0.63 -20.52 -33.84
C ALA A 560 0.57 -19.71 -33.35
N ASP A 561 0.73 -19.57 -32.05
CA ASP A 561 1.84 -18.85 -31.40
C ASP A 561 3.20 -19.52 -31.65
N ALA A 562 3.20 -20.87 -31.79
CA ALA A 562 4.40 -21.65 -32.17
C ALA A 562 4.68 -21.69 -33.69
N LYS A 563 3.81 -21.07 -34.52
CA LYS A 563 3.99 -21.10 -35.98
C LYS A 563 5.26 -20.33 -36.40
N GLY A 564 6.11 -20.99 -37.18
CA GLY A 564 7.37 -20.41 -37.63
C GLY A 564 8.49 -20.36 -36.57
N TRP A 565 8.27 -20.92 -35.39
CA TRP A 565 9.29 -21.19 -34.39
C TRP A 565 9.79 -22.63 -34.54
N ARG A 566 11.10 -22.86 -34.28
CA ARG A 566 11.70 -24.17 -34.41
C ARG A 566 11.33 -25.11 -33.28
N GLU A 567 11.35 -24.58 -32.07
CA GLU A 567 11.04 -25.29 -30.85
C GLU A 567 10.04 -24.48 -30.03
N ALA A 568 9.15 -25.13 -29.29
CA ALA A 568 8.23 -24.49 -28.39
C ALA A 568 7.74 -25.48 -27.32
N ILE A 569 7.51 -24.98 -26.12
CA ILE A 569 6.98 -25.74 -24.99
C ILE A 569 5.98 -24.87 -24.24
N VAL A 570 4.75 -25.39 -24.12
CA VAL A 570 3.72 -24.74 -23.28
C VAL A 570 3.88 -25.20 -21.86
N SER A 571 3.93 -24.25 -20.95
CA SER A 571 3.98 -24.45 -19.51
C SER A 571 3.41 -23.22 -18.79
N GLY A 572 3.66 -23.07 -17.51
CA GLY A 572 3.23 -21.89 -16.80
C GLY A 572 3.03 -22.12 -15.30
N PRO A 573 2.60 -21.07 -14.63
CA PRO A 573 2.22 -19.78 -15.20
C PRO A 573 3.43 -18.93 -15.64
N VAL A 574 3.18 -17.93 -16.49
CA VAL A 574 4.14 -16.83 -16.74
C VAL A 574 4.25 -16.04 -15.44
N LEU A 575 5.46 -15.82 -14.98
CA LEU A 575 5.73 -15.16 -13.67
C LEU A 575 5.98 -13.67 -13.83
N LEU A 576 6.81 -13.31 -14.80
CA LEU A 576 7.10 -11.93 -15.20
C LEU A 576 6.94 -11.80 -16.72
N ASP A 577 6.43 -10.66 -17.16
CA ASP A 577 6.26 -10.23 -18.54
C ASP A 577 6.76 -8.77 -18.65
N GLU A 578 7.79 -8.51 -19.45
CA GLU A 578 8.48 -7.22 -19.57
C GLU A 578 8.86 -6.58 -18.21
N GLY A 579 9.39 -7.40 -17.29
CA GLY A 579 9.77 -6.98 -15.93
C GLY A 579 8.58 -6.71 -14.99
N THR A 580 7.36 -6.96 -15.45
CA THR A 580 6.14 -6.75 -14.64
C THR A 580 5.61 -8.10 -14.14
N VAL A 581 5.24 -8.14 -12.86
CA VAL A 581 4.60 -9.31 -12.27
C VAL A 581 3.24 -9.58 -12.92
N VAL A 582 3.05 -10.80 -13.43
CA VAL A 582 1.76 -11.22 -14.00
C VAL A 582 0.79 -11.56 -12.85
N PRO A 583 -0.32 -10.83 -12.69
CA PRO A 583 -1.24 -11.05 -11.57
C PRO A 583 -2.07 -12.33 -11.81
N TYR A 584 -2.29 -13.11 -10.76
CA TYR A 584 -3.21 -14.24 -10.75
C TYR A 584 -4.31 -14.01 -9.73
N GLU A 585 -5.56 -14.16 -10.15
CA GLU A 585 -6.72 -14.00 -9.26
C GLU A 585 -6.93 -15.25 -8.41
N ASN A 586 -7.21 -15.02 -7.12
CA ASN A 586 -7.69 -16.07 -6.25
C ASN A 586 -9.18 -16.30 -6.53
N ASP A 587 -9.47 -17.28 -7.39
CA ASP A 587 -10.83 -17.68 -7.77
C ASP A 587 -11.52 -18.59 -6.72
N GLY A 588 -10.87 -18.82 -5.57
CA GLY A 588 -11.36 -19.69 -4.51
C GLY A 588 -11.38 -21.18 -4.88
N THR A 589 -10.94 -21.56 -6.06
CA THR A 589 -10.96 -22.97 -6.52
C THR A 589 -9.95 -23.83 -5.77
N ARG A 590 -10.13 -25.15 -5.86
CA ARG A 590 -9.16 -26.14 -5.39
C ARG A 590 -7.83 -26.03 -6.15
N ASN A 591 -7.88 -25.70 -7.44
CA ASN A 591 -6.70 -25.53 -8.29
C ASN A 591 -5.85 -24.37 -7.81
N TYR A 592 -6.47 -23.20 -7.56
CA TYR A 592 -5.73 -22.06 -6.98
C TYR A 592 -5.04 -22.45 -5.66
N ARG A 593 -5.80 -22.98 -4.69
CA ARG A 593 -5.24 -23.34 -3.38
C ARG A 593 -4.10 -24.36 -3.45
N ASN A 594 -4.22 -25.37 -4.30
CA ASN A 594 -3.25 -26.45 -4.38
C ASN A 594 -2.04 -26.14 -5.25
N PHE A 595 -2.16 -25.25 -6.23
CA PHE A 595 -1.10 -24.96 -7.18
C PHE A 595 -0.46 -23.58 -6.97
N TYR A 596 -1.26 -22.51 -6.86
CA TYR A 596 -0.74 -21.16 -6.71
C TYR A 596 -0.31 -20.84 -5.28
N ALA A 597 -1.19 -21.05 -4.31
CA ALA A 597 -0.96 -20.64 -2.93
C ALA A 597 -0.09 -21.62 -2.13
N ARG A 598 -0.06 -22.90 -2.50
CA ARG A 598 0.70 -23.90 -1.77
C ARG A 598 2.15 -23.96 -2.22
N ARG A 599 3.07 -24.09 -1.28
CA ARG A 599 4.50 -24.29 -1.53
C ARG A 599 4.79 -25.71 -2.06
N HIS A 600 5.58 -25.76 -3.13
CA HIS A 600 6.01 -26.99 -3.81
C HIS A 600 7.46 -26.84 -4.26
N PRO A 601 8.20 -27.96 -4.54
CA PRO A 601 9.37 -27.89 -5.39
C PRO A 601 9.00 -27.28 -6.74
N ARG A 602 9.84 -26.40 -7.27
CA ARG A 602 9.55 -25.63 -8.49
C ARG A 602 10.72 -25.66 -9.45
N THR A 603 10.43 -25.69 -10.74
CA THR A 603 11.36 -25.40 -11.81
C THR A 603 10.85 -24.21 -12.60
N LEU A 604 11.72 -23.28 -12.90
CA LEU A 604 11.39 -22.11 -13.72
C LEU A 604 12.61 -21.66 -14.50
N MET A 605 12.38 -20.86 -15.52
CA MET A 605 13.43 -20.19 -16.28
C MET A 605 13.01 -18.76 -16.63
N GLY A 606 13.99 -17.95 -16.92
CA GLY A 606 13.77 -16.56 -17.32
C GLY A 606 15.06 -15.93 -17.81
N TYR A 607 14.95 -14.69 -18.27
CA TYR A 607 16.13 -13.90 -18.67
C TYR A 607 16.03 -12.45 -18.24
N THR A 608 17.18 -11.83 -18.04
CA THR A 608 17.31 -10.42 -17.70
C THR A 608 17.33 -9.53 -18.95
N ALA A 609 16.98 -8.26 -18.81
CA ALA A 609 17.00 -7.29 -19.92
C ALA A 609 18.41 -7.08 -20.54
N ASP A 610 19.48 -7.29 -19.76
CA ASP A 610 20.88 -7.23 -20.21
C ASP A 610 21.37 -8.52 -20.86
N GLY A 611 20.54 -9.58 -20.94
CA GLY A 611 20.75 -10.78 -21.74
C GLY A 611 21.40 -11.95 -21.01
N TRP A 612 21.18 -12.10 -19.72
CA TRP A 612 21.49 -13.31 -18.98
C TRP A 612 20.27 -14.24 -18.91
N MET A 613 20.43 -15.51 -19.30
CA MET A 613 19.43 -16.57 -19.11
C MET A 613 19.66 -17.25 -17.76
N TYR A 614 18.59 -17.59 -17.07
CA TYR A 614 18.58 -18.34 -15.82
C TYR A 614 17.77 -19.62 -15.92
N PHE A 615 18.32 -20.73 -15.45
CA PHE A 615 17.63 -21.95 -15.08
C PHE A 615 17.56 -22.00 -13.55
N ILE A 616 16.40 -22.22 -12.97
CA ILE A 616 16.14 -22.07 -11.55
C ILE A 616 15.36 -23.26 -11.05
N VAL A 617 15.84 -23.90 -10.00
CA VAL A 617 15.13 -24.94 -9.26
C VAL A 617 15.06 -24.55 -7.79
N VAL A 618 13.85 -24.56 -7.23
CA VAL A 618 13.60 -24.40 -5.80
C VAL A 618 13.25 -25.76 -5.24
N ASP A 619 14.06 -26.27 -4.29
CA ASP A 619 13.77 -27.50 -3.57
C ASP A 619 12.53 -27.34 -2.71
N GLY A 620 11.84 -28.43 -2.45
CA GLY A 620 10.63 -28.38 -1.63
C GLY A 620 10.35 -29.65 -0.88
N ARG A 621 9.43 -29.58 0.10
CA ARG A 621 8.98 -30.68 0.94
C ARG A 621 10.03 -31.21 1.92
N PHE A 622 11.12 -30.49 2.11
CA PHE A 622 12.19 -30.77 3.07
C PHE A 622 12.29 -29.65 4.11
N PRO A 623 12.77 -29.93 5.34
CA PRO A 623 13.03 -28.86 6.32
C PRO A 623 14.03 -27.81 5.84
N GLN A 624 15.00 -28.19 5.01
CA GLN A 624 16.02 -27.30 4.43
C GLN A 624 15.50 -26.48 3.23
N GLY A 625 14.40 -26.91 2.62
CA GLY A 625 13.74 -26.24 1.51
C GLY A 625 12.27 -26.62 1.47
N ILE A 626 11.41 -25.74 1.99
CA ILE A 626 9.95 -26.04 2.07
C ILE A 626 9.31 -25.96 0.68
N GLY A 627 9.90 -25.20 -0.24
CA GLY A 627 9.36 -24.88 -1.56
C GLY A 627 8.68 -23.52 -1.57
N MET A 628 8.24 -23.10 -2.75
CA MET A 628 7.63 -21.77 -2.95
C MET A 628 6.24 -21.87 -3.58
N SER A 629 5.36 -20.92 -3.20
CA SER A 629 4.12 -20.59 -3.90
C SER A 629 4.44 -19.86 -5.22
N ILE A 630 3.44 -19.64 -6.07
CA ILE A 630 3.65 -18.85 -7.30
C ILE A 630 3.97 -17.39 -6.98
N ASP A 631 3.31 -16.78 -6.00
CA ASP A 631 3.60 -15.41 -5.59
C ASP A 631 5.03 -15.26 -5.06
N GLU A 632 5.53 -16.23 -4.28
CA GLU A 632 6.90 -16.24 -3.78
C GLU A 632 7.94 -16.44 -4.91
N LEU A 633 7.61 -17.25 -5.95
CA LEU A 633 8.46 -17.35 -7.15
C LEU A 633 8.55 -16.03 -7.92
N GLN A 634 7.45 -15.28 -8.00
CA GLN A 634 7.47 -13.97 -8.64
C GLN A 634 8.41 -13.00 -7.91
N VAL A 635 8.41 -13.02 -6.58
CA VAL A 635 9.35 -12.22 -5.76
C VAL A 635 10.79 -12.69 -5.96
N LEU A 636 11.03 -14.00 -6.09
CA LEU A 636 12.36 -14.52 -6.43
C LEU A 636 12.82 -14.03 -7.80
N CYS A 637 11.95 -14.04 -8.81
CA CYS A 637 12.26 -13.55 -10.14
C CYS A 637 12.60 -12.04 -10.14
N GLU A 638 11.83 -11.23 -9.40
CA GLU A 638 12.13 -9.81 -9.20
C GLU A 638 13.48 -9.60 -8.50
N GLY A 639 13.79 -10.39 -7.45
CA GLY A 639 15.05 -10.33 -6.71
C GLY A 639 16.27 -10.73 -7.53
N LEU A 640 16.09 -11.59 -8.54
CA LEU A 640 17.13 -11.96 -9.53
C LEU A 640 17.21 -10.98 -10.70
N GLY A 641 16.35 -9.97 -10.78
CA GLY A 641 16.32 -8.98 -11.85
C GLY A 641 15.86 -9.52 -13.21
N LEU A 642 15.01 -10.56 -13.20
CA LEU A 642 14.49 -11.13 -14.45
C LEU A 642 13.53 -10.17 -15.14
N TYR A 643 13.58 -10.16 -16.47
CA TYR A 643 12.69 -9.38 -17.35
C TYR A 643 11.51 -10.23 -17.84
N GLU A 644 11.80 -11.50 -18.20
CA GLU A 644 10.80 -12.51 -18.54
C GLU A 644 11.02 -13.74 -17.66
N ALA A 645 9.94 -14.39 -17.21
CA ALA A 645 10.05 -15.63 -16.45
C ALA A 645 8.80 -16.51 -16.60
N ILE A 646 9.03 -17.82 -16.71
CA ILE A 646 7.98 -18.84 -16.81
C ILE A 646 8.25 -20.00 -15.85
N ASN A 647 7.21 -20.44 -15.14
CA ASN A 647 7.26 -21.68 -14.36
C ASN A 647 7.09 -22.90 -15.28
N LEU A 648 7.83 -23.96 -14.99
CA LEU A 648 7.82 -25.24 -15.67
C LEU A 648 7.19 -26.32 -14.79
N ASP A 649 7.27 -27.60 -15.19
CA ASP A 649 6.81 -28.70 -14.33
C ASP A 649 7.64 -28.74 -13.04
N GLY A 650 6.96 -28.97 -11.93
CA GLY A 650 7.55 -28.92 -10.59
C GLY A 650 7.39 -30.25 -9.83
N GLY A 651 7.44 -30.18 -8.51
CA GLY A 651 7.27 -31.35 -7.65
C GLY A 651 8.43 -32.33 -7.75
N GLY A 652 8.17 -33.61 -8.02
CA GLY A 652 9.18 -34.65 -8.18
C GLY A 652 10.09 -34.47 -9.39
N SER A 653 9.58 -33.75 -10.43
CA SER A 653 10.33 -33.50 -11.67
C SER A 653 11.43 -32.46 -11.52
N SER A 654 11.38 -31.62 -10.47
CA SER A 654 12.27 -30.47 -10.29
C SER A 654 13.73 -30.89 -10.20
N THR A 655 14.49 -30.72 -11.29
CA THR A 655 15.90 -31.09 -11.37
C THR A 655 16.68 -30.05 -12.18
N LEU A 656 17.83 -29.62 -11.62
CA LEU A 656 18.88 -28.87 -12.30
C LEU A 656 20.15 -29.74 -12.33
N TRP A 657 20.64 -29.98 -13.50
CA TRP A 657 21.90 -30.70 -13.73
C TRP A 657 22.92 -29.83 -14.46
N THR A 658 24.19 -29.98 -14.13
CA THR A 658 25.30 -29.39 -14.91
C THR A 658 26.38 -30.42 -15.21
N ARG A 659 27.15 -30.20 -16.30
CA ARG A 659 28.22 -31.11 -16.72
C ARG A 659 29.31 -31.30 -15.67
N SER A 660 29.64 -30.27 -14.91
CA SER A 660 30.73 -30.32 -13.92
C SER A 660 30.34 -30.81 -12.58
N THR A 661 29.07 -30.53 -12.16
CA THR A 661 28.62 -30.81 -10.79
C THR A 661 27.74 -32.07 -10.72
N GLY A 662 27.09 -32.47 -11.83
CA GLY A 662 26.01 -33.44 -11.79
C GLY A 662 24.69 -32.75 -11.39
N VAL A 663 23.83 -33.44 -10.68
CA VAL A 663 22.58 -32.87 -10.11
C VAL A 663 22.94 -31.84 -9.04
N VAL A 664 22.44 -30.63 -9.17
CA VAL A 664 22.78 -29.48 -8.32
C VAL A 664 21.82 -29.33 -7.15
N ASN A 665 20.53 -29.50 -7.40
CA ASN A 665 19.48 -29.41 -6.41
C ASN A 665 19.24 -30.75 -5.69
N HIS A 666 18.20 -30.84 -4.85
CA HIS A 666 17.83 -32.04 -4.09
C HIS A 666 16.43 -32.52 -4.57
N PRO A 667 16.37 -33.35 -5.64
CA PRO A 667 15.10 -33.81 -6.19
C PRO A 667 14.34 -34.67 -5.19
N TYR A 668 12.99 -34.57 -5.19
CA TYR A 668 12.18 -35.10 -4.09
C TYR A 668 11.70 -36.56 -4.30
N ASP A 669 11.88 -37.19 -5.46
CA ASP A 669 11.18 -38.43 -5.75
C ASP A 669 11.60 -39.61 -4.86
N ASN A 670 12.86 -39.66 -4.42
CA ASN A 670 13.34 -40.63 -3.43
C ASN A 670 13.03 -40.22 -1.96
N LYS A 671 12.46 -39.01 -1.73
CA LYS A 671 12.14 -38.44 -0.39
C LYS A 671 13.33 -38.25 0.54
N GLN A 672 14.54 -38.12 -0.01
CA GLN A 672 15.77 -37.84 0.72
C GLN A 672 16.33 -36.48 0.26
N PHE A 673 16.96 -35.76 1.17
CA PHE A 673 17.63 -34.50 0.84
C PHE A 673 19.07 -34.81 0.35
N ASP A 674 19.13 -35.35 -0.85
CA ASP A 674 20.35 -35.73 -1.57
C ASP A 674 20.25 -35.37 -3.05
N HIS A 675 21.21 -35.74 -3.86
CA HIS A 675 21.26 -35.41 -5.28
C HIS A 675 20.78 -36.57 -6.19
N GLU A 676 20.11 -37.60 -5.65
CA GLU A 676 19.81 -38.86 -6.36
C GLU A 676 18.31 -39.07 -6.67
N GLY A 677 17.43 -38.20 -6.18
CA GLY A 677 15.97 -38.36 -6.27
C GLY A 677 15.35 -37.84 -7.58
N GLU A 678 16.00 -37.99 -8.73
CA GLU A 678 15.43 -37.54 -10.02
C GLU A 678 14.23 -38.38 -10.47
N LEU A 679 13.17 -37.72 -10.94
CA LEU A 679 12.04 -38.35 -11.61
C LEU A 679 12.31 -38.46 -13.13
N VAL A 680 11.86 -39.55 -13.73
CA VAL A 680 11.84 -39.71 -15.20
C VAL A 680 10.88 -38.72 -15.83
N VAL A 681 11.34 -37.97 -16.83
CA VAL A 681 10.60 -36.91 -17.53
C VAL A 681 10.62 -37.09 -19.04
N PRO A 682 9.59 -36.65 -19.80
CA PRO A 682 9.57 -36.79 -21.26
C PRO A 682 10.50 -35.81 -21.98
N ASN A 683 10.72 -34.64 -21.41
CA ASN A 683 11.49 -33.58 -22.05
C ASN A 683 12.24 -32.70 -21.06
N VAL A 684 13.26 -32.06 -21.57
CA VAL A 684 14.12 -31.12 -20.84
C VAL A 684 14.43 -29.90 -21.68
N ILE A 685 14.93 -28.86 -21.00
CA ILE A 685 15.55 -27.70 -21.65
C ILE A 685 17.05 -27.74 -21.32
N ILE A 686 17.88 -27.69 -22.33
CA ILE A 686 19.35 -27.81 -22.21
C ILE A 686 20.07 -26.56 -22.68
N VAL A 687 21.27 -26.31 -22.13
CA VAL A 687 22.22 -25.31 -22.61
C VAL A 687 23.27 -25.98 -23.51
N LYS A 688 23.46 -25.42 -24.73
CA LYS A 688 24.41 -25.92 -25.74
C LYS A 688 25.67 -25.07 -25.81
#